data_7e88090f158c959fdb38ffa74622686b
#
_entry.id   7e88090f158c959fdb38ffa74622686b
#
_cell.length_a   1.000
_cell.length_b   1.000
_cell.length_c   1.000
_cell.angle_alpha   90.00
_cell.angle_beta   90.00
_cell.angle_gamma   90.00
#
_symmetry.space_group_name_H-M   'P 1'
#
loop_
_entity.id
_entity.type
_entity.pdbx_description
1 polymer ?
#
loop_
_entity_poly.entity_id
_entity_poly.type
_entity_poly.pdbx_seq_one_letter_code
_entity_poly.pdbx_strand_id
1 'polypeptide(L)'
;MLLLSMAATLPVAAQTATVQGIVMDAQSAERIPYATILLKGSTFAAKSNVEGLFVLQNIPARVCSLEVRYLGYLTQDVRIDASKPVTGLVVRMKQTVLAGQEVTIIAEAEPTTMKSEKDPGVIALSPAELSALPSIGEVDLFRALQLLPGVRGTNESSSGLYVRGGAPDQNLVLFDGMTVHHVDHFFGFFSAFNVDAVKDLHFYKGGFPAKYGGVLSSVIDMTGRTGDQNHWHGGIGANLLSAHGDIEVPLWQQGSLFIAGRTTYGDSKLATSIYQYLTGGQIGNTQSGRGPGGGPGGGPPGGGNFGSAQYEQTVPLPSFYDLNAKATYYLSPTDVVAASLYHSNDRLDKSVSSSFAGSTTDITDQTNLGLSARWFHQWSASLFSNLVIANSRYTSDYTFGVDVSDTSRTRFRAGGIGTAEHNTINELSLRLDMDWHPHQDHGVAFGLDVDQTTTTYGLTLTDPFRGTRSGLVGLDQKGIQASVYAQDEWSLTPLFTVTLGCRGTYYQPTRQLFLDPRMSLRYVLTDNLSLKGAVGRYRQFLNRIVNENIAQGSRDFWVMTGDQFRPGNSDHIVVGGTWENADLLFDVEAYRKTMSGLVEFSQRFRTTAEDLYAFASGTGVSRGIEFLLQKKHGAYTGWISYTLSTTDYTFPLIDDGASFPAAQDQRHEVKIVNTLSLGPWKFGANWIYGSGTPYTAPVSQYYLTLLGGNTLTYVHVGPKNGMRLPPYHRLDVSVSRSFMNDQEGMRFSAGLSVFNVYNRQNVSYYTYDMNTSPVTISTISSLGITPTVFIQLDF
;
A
#
# COMPACT_ATOMS: atom_id res chain seq x y z
N MET A 1 51.10 -24.73 58.37
CA MET A 1 51.04 -23.37 57.87
C MET A 1 51.32 -23.41 56.38
N LEU A 2 50.26 -23.62 55.61
CA LEU A 2 50.29 -23.69 54.14
C LEU A 2 49.52 -22.45 53.64
N LEU A 3 50.24 -21.48 53.08
CA LEU A 3 49.66 -20.31 52.39
C LEU A 3 49.31 -20.72 50.97
N LEU A 4 48.02 -20.87 50.66
CA LEU A 4 47.50 -20.97 49.29
C LEU A 4 47.51 -19.55 48.71
N SER A 5 48.41 -19.27 47.77
CA SER A 5 48.37 -18.07 46.93
C SER A 5 47.31 -18.28 45.82
N MET A 6 46.18 -17.65 45.98
CA MET A 6 45.16 -17.45 44.93
C MET A 6 45.67 -16.38 43.96
N ALA A 7 46.26 -16.80 42.85
CA ALA A 7 46.53 -15.92 41.73
C ALA A 7 45.18 -15.55 41.09
N ALA A 8 44.69 -14.35 41.34
CA ALA A 8 43.58 -13.74 40.61
C ALA A 8 44.04 -13.52 39.15
N THR A 9 43.66 -14.36 38.26
CA THR A 9 43.76 -14.09 36.82
C THR A 9 42.79 -12.94 36.48
N LEU A 10 43.31 -11.73 36.39
CA LEU A 10 42.57 -10.60 35.80
C LEU A 10 42.18 -11.00 34.37
N PRO A 11 40.91 -10.86 33.97
CA PRO A 11 40.55 -11.08 32.59
C PRO A 11 41.28 -10.08 31.72
N VAL A 12 42.13 -10.55 30.82
CA VAL A 12 42.71 -9.71 29.76
C VAL A 12 41.52 -9.19 28.97
N ALA A 13 41.24 -7.90 29.07
CA ALA A 13 40.25 -7.25 28.22
C ALA A 13 40.63 -7.52 26.76
N ALA A 14 39.84 -8.31 26.08
CA ALA A 14 40.05 -8.56 24.66
C ALA A 14 39.99 -7.20 23.94
N GLN A 15 41.05 -6.86 23.22
CA GLN A 15 41.06 -5.66 22.41
C GLN A 15 39.93 -5.75 21.39
N THR A 16 39.06 -4.75 21.39
CA THR A 16 37.95 -4.64 20.47
C THR A 16 38.15 -3.48 19.50
N ALA A 17 37.57 -3.57 18.31
CA ALA A 17 37.66 -2.53 17.30
C ALA A 17 36.23 -2.20 16.78
N THR A 18 36.11 -0.99 16.25
CA THR A 18 34.89 -0.55 15.54
C THR A 18 35.20 -0.54 14.05
N VAL A 19 34.26 -1.07 13.27
CA VAL A 19 34.28 -1.03 11.81
C VAL A 19 33.10 -0.20 11.33
N GLN A 20 33.42 0.81 10.55
CA GLN A 20 32.44 1.71 9.94
C GLN A 20 32.62 1.71 8.44
N GLY A 21 31.53 1.65 7.70
CA GLY A 21 31.57 1.63 6.25
C GLY A 21 30.26 2.03 5.60
N ILE A 22 30.31 1.99 4.26
CA ILE A 22 29.18 2.27 3.38
C ILE A 22 28.99 1.05 2.47
N VAL A 23 27.75 0.61 2.31
CA VAL A 23 27.36 -0.39 1.32
C VAL A 23 26.81 0.36 0.11
N MET A 24 27.31 0.02 -1.08
CA MET A 24 26.88 0.64 -2.34
C MET A 24 26.84 -0.35 -3.49
N ASP A 25 26.07 -0.04 -4.50
CA ASP A 25 26.06 -0.74 -5.77
C ASP A 25 27.43 -0.61 -6.47
N ALA A 26 27.91 -1.69 -7.06
CA ALA A 26 29.25 -1.71 -7.68
C ALA A 26 29.31 -0.95 -9.01
N GLN A 27 28.18 -0.79 -9.71
CA GLN A 27 28.08 -0.12 -11.00
C GLN A 27 27.65 1.34 -10.85
N SER A 28 26.50 1.56 -10.25
CA SER A 28 25.88 2.89 -10.13
C SER A 28 26.48 3.74 -9.01
N ALA A 29 27.24 3.15 -8.09
CA ALA A 29 27.69 3.75 -6.84
C ALA A 29 26.53 4.25 -5.93
N GLU A 30 25.29 3.86 -6.24
CA GLU A 30 24.14 4.12 -5.42
C GLU A 30 24.28 3.45 -4.06
N ARG A 31 24.01 4.16 -2.97
CA ARG A 31 24.11 3.63 -1.59
C ARG A 31 22.97 2.64 -1.33
N ILE A 32 23.27 1.50 -0.70
CA ILE A 32 22.32 0.42 -0.43
C ILE A 32 21.82 0.50 1.00
N PRO A 33 20.53 0.83 1.22
CA PRO A 33 19.95 0.87 2.55
C PRO A 33 19.70 -0.55 3.08
N TYR A 34 19.67 -0.68 4.41
CA TYR A 34 19.24 -1.88 5.15
C TYR A 34 20.00 -3.18 4.79
N ALA A 35 21.16 -3.08 4.15
CA ALA A 35 22.02 -4.25 3.94
C ALA A 35 22.42 -4.85 5.29
N THR A 36 22.44 -6.19 5.37
CA THR A 36 22.86 -6.93 6.56
C THR A 36 24.36 -7.17 6.50
N ILE A 37 25.09 -6.76 7.52
CA ILE A 37 26.52 -6.93 7.68
C ILE A 37 26.77 -7.89 8.83
N LEU A 38 27.37 -9.03 8.55
CA LEU A 38 27.66 -10.10 9.51
C LEU A 38 29.16 -10.29 9.66
N LEU A 39 29.64 -10.44 10.88
CA LEU A 39 31.01 -10.90 11.11
C LEU A 39 31.02 -12.43 11.02
N LYS A 40 31.67 -12.99 10.00
CA LYS A 40 31.70 -14.46 9.78
C LYS A 40 32.19 -15.24 11.00
N GLY A 41 31.44 -16.30 11.32
CA GLY A 41 31.75 -17.15 12.47
C GLY A 41 31.45 -16.53 13.84
N SER A 42 30.58 -15.50 13.86
CA SER A 42 30.14 -14.85 15.08
C SER A 42 28.68 -14.41 15.02
N THR A 43 28.16 -13.93 16.12
CA THR A 43 26.80 -13.35 16.23
C THR A 43 26.77 -11.85 16.01
N PHE A 44 27.93 -11.19 15.75
CA PHE A 44 27.99 -9.76 15.51
C PHE A 44 27.37 -9.42 14.15
N ALA A 45 26.35 -8.61 14.19
CA ALA A 45 25.64 -8.14 13.00
C ALA A 45 25.28 -6.66 13.11
N ALA A 46 25.22 -5.97 11.99
CA ALA A 46 24.66 -4.64 11.86
C ALA A 46 23.79 -4.56 10.59
N LYS A 47 22.90 -3.59 10.51
CA LYS A 47 22.22 -3.20 9.27
C LYS A 47 22.75 -1.84 8.83
N SER A 48 22.85 -1.63 7.52
CA SER A 48 23.08 -0.28 7.02
C SER A 48 21.79 0.55 7.18
N ASN A 49 21.97 1.84 7.43
CA ASN A 49 20.85 2.77 7.50
C ASN A 49 20.31 3.13 6.10
N VAL A 50 19.35 4.05 6.01
CA VAL A 50 18.74 4.51 4.74
C VAL A 50 19.77 5.06 3.74
N GLU A 51 20.95 5.48 4.21
CA GLU A 51 22.04 5.99 3.38
C GLU A 51 23.18 4.97 3.20
N GLY A 52 22.91 3.70 3.42
CA GLY A 52 23.89 2.63 3.23
C GLY A 52 25.04 2.58 4.25
N LEU A 53 25.03 3.44 5.27
CA LEU A 53 26.07 3.49 6.30
C LEU A 53 25.83 2.43 7.35
N PHE A 54 26.90 1.76 7.78
CA PHE A 54 26.85 0.77 8.87
C PHE A 54 27.96 0.95 9.88
N VAL A 55 27.72 0.49 11.10
CA VAL A 55 28.70 0.45 12.19
C VAL A 55 28.64 -0.90 12.89
N LEU A 56 29.77 -1.59 12.95
CA LEU A 56 29.99 -2.76 13.80
C LEU A 56 30.95 -2.36 14.91
N GLN A 57 30.49 -2.39 16.15
CA GLN A 57 31.27 -2.02 17.33
C GLN A 57 31.75 -3.24 18.08
N ASN A 58 32.87 -3.06 18.81
CA ASN A 58 33.41 -4.05 19.75
C ASN A 58 33.67 -5.43 19.16
N ILE A 59 33.93 -5.51 17.86
CA ILE A 59 34.35 -6.77 17.24
C ILE A 59 35.76 -7.13 17.71
N PRO A 60 36.14 -8.43 17.71
CA PRO A 60 37.48 -8.84 18.08
C PRO A 60 38.55 -8.13 17.23
N ALA A 61 39.54 -7.49 17.88
CA ALA A 61 40.63 -6.75 17.20
C ALA A 61 41.61 -7.74 16.53
N ARG A 62 41.21 -8.24 15.36
CA ARG A 62 42.00 -9.18 14.54
C ARG A 62 41.58 -9.09 13.06
N VAL A 63 42.33 -9.75 12.20
CA VAL A 63 41.92 -9.96 10.81
C VAL A 63 40.68 -10.87 10.81
N CYS A 64 39.62 -10.38 10.19
CA CYS A 64 38.32 -11.08 10.12
C CYS A 64 37.67 -10.84 8.74
N SER A 65 36.55 -11.52 8.48
CA SER A 65 35.79 -11.37 7.26
C SER A 65 34.38 -10.93 7.60
N LEU A 66 33.92 -9.86 6.94
CA LEU A 66 32.53 -9.45 6.94
C LEU A 66 31.80 -10.12 5.77
N GLU A 67 30.61 -10.58 6.04
CA GLU A 67 29.69 -11.04 5.01
C GLU A 67 28.58 -10.00 4.90
N VAL A 68 28.41 -9.41 3.71
CA VAL A 68 27.41 -8.38 3.44
C VAL A 68 26.35 -8.92 2.51
N ARG A 69 25.10 -8.80 2.91
CA ARG A 69 23.92 -9.32 2.22
C ARG A 69 22.87 -8.25 2.01
N TYR A 70 22.32 -8.24 0.82
CA TYR A 70 21.17 -7.39 0.49
C TYR A 70 20.32 -8.07 -0.58
N LEU A 71 19.01 -7.84 -0.53
CA LEU A 71 18.04 -8.41 -1.44
C LEU A 71 18.31 -7.96 -2.90
N GLY A 72 18.36 -8.90 -3.85
CA GLY A 72 18.69 -8.63 -5.26
C GLY A 72 20.18 -8.45 -5.56
N TYR A 73 21.08 -8.72 -4.59
CA TYR A 73 22.54 -8.60 -4.75
C TYR A 73 23.26 -9.90 -4.38
N LEU A 74 24.40 -10.10 -4.98
CA LEU A 74 25.30 -11.19 -4.62
C LEU A 74 25.90 -10.92 -3.25
N THR A 75 25.91 -11.95 -2.37
CA THR A 75 26.58 -11.87 -1.07
C THR A 75 28.06 -11.53 -1.27
N GLN A 76 28.52 -10.52 -0.57
CA GLN A 76 29.89 -10.03 -0.67
C GLN A 76 30.69 -10.34 0.60
N ASP A 77 31.80 -11.06 0.45
CA ASP A 77 32.78 -11.28 1.51
C ASP A 77 33.86 -10.23 1.47
N VAL A 78 34.05 -9.52 2.58
CA VAL A 78 35.06 -8.47 2.71
C VAL A 78 36.01 -8.79 3.83
N ARG A 79 37.27 -9.07 3.50
CA ARG A 79 38.32 -9.28 4.49
C ARG A 79 38.81 -7.93 5.03
N ILE A 80 38.81 -7.77 6.33
CA ILE A 80 39.24 -6.56 7.03
C ILE A 80 40.30 -6.87 8.07
N ASP A 81 41.20 -5.93 8.31
CA ASP A 81 42.12 -5.94 9.44
C ASP A 81 41.57 -5.02 10.52
N ALA A 82 40.82 -5.62 11.46
CA ALA A 82 40.26 -4.91 12.61
C ALA A 82 41.22 -4.83 13.81
N SER A 83 42.55 -5.00 13.62
CA SER A 83 43.53 -4.75 14.69
C SER A 83 43.53 -3.28 15.14
N LYS A 84 42.98 -2.38 14.31
CA LYS A 84 42.69 -0.97 14.56
C LYS A 84 41.27 -0.64 14.14
N PRO A 85 40.70 0.47 14.64
CA PRO A 85 39.41 0.94 14.12
C PRO A 85 39.44 1.15 12.59
N VAL A 86 38.49 0.59 11.89
CA VAL A 86 38.36 0.70 10.44
C VAL A 86 37.28 1.74 10.14
N THR A 87 37.68 2.84 9.50
CA THR A 87 36.74 3.89 9.06
C THR A 87 36.77 4.03 7.55
N GLY A 88 35.62 4.39 6.96
CA GLY A 88 35.51 4.63 5.53
C GLY A 88 35.60 3.34 4.68
N LEU A 89 35.24 2.18 5.22
CA LEU A 89 35.14 0.93 4.45
C LEU A 89 34.04 1.07 3.41
N VAL A 90 34.36 0.84 2.15
CA VAL A 90 33.39 0.82 1.04
C VAL A 90 33.17 -0.61 0.60
N VAL A 91 31.96 -1.10 0.78
CA VAL A 91 31.53 -2.42 0.30
C VAL A 91 30.74 -2.23 -0.98
N ARG A 92 31.29 -2.71 -2.09
CA ARG A 92 30.65 -2.64 -3.41
C ARG A 92 29.96 -3.95 -3.73
N MET A 93 28.62 -3.95 -3.71
CA MET A 93 27.82 -5.12 -3.99
C MET A 93 27.44 -5.17 -5.48
N LYS A 94 27.46 -6.35 -6.06
CA LYS A 94 27.03 -6.58 -7.44
C LYS A 94 25.59 -7.06 -7.43
N GLN A 95 24.77 -6.48 -8.30
CA GLN A 95 23.38 -6.95 -8.50
C GLN A 95 23.40 -8.39 -9.03
N THR A 96 22.41 -9.16 -8.62
CA THR A 96 22.18 -10.50 -9.17
C THR A 96 21.65 -10.34 -10.58
N VAL A 97 22.54 -10.37 -11.58
CA VAL A 97 22.13 -10.33 -12.98
C VAL A 97 21.49 -11.67 -13.31
N LEU A 98 20.19 -11.68 -13.53
CA LEU A 98 19.47 -12.82 -14.10
C LEU A 98 19.70 -12.84 -15.63
N ALA A 99 20.93 -13.03 -16.06
CA ALA A 99 21.26 -13.09 -17.47
C ALA A 99 21.96 -14.42 -17.80
N GLY A 100 21.55 -15.01 -18.91
CA GLY A 100 21.91 -16.29 -19.45
C GLY A 100 23.38 -16.53 -19.79
N GLN A 101 24.28 -16.39 -18.85
CA GLN A 101 25.59 -17.05 -18.90
C GLN A 101 25.65 -18.10 -17.80
N GLU A 102 26.16 -19.26 -18.16
CA GLU A 102 26.47 -20.38 -17.30
C GLU A 102 27.52 -19.94 -16.27
N VAL A 103 27.07 -19.24 -15.23
CA VAL A 103 27.91 -18.94 -14.09
C VAL A 103 27.81 -20.13 -13.17
N THR A 104 28.89 -20.86 -13.04
CA THR A 104 29.08 -21.85 -11.97
C THR A 104 28.99 -21.09 -10.65
N ILE A 105 27.83 -21.13 -10.03
CA ILE A 105 27.50 -20.35 -8.80
C ILE A 105 28.23 -21.02 -7.64
N ILE A 106 29.33 -20.43 -7.21
CA ILE A 106 30.00 -20.72 -5.91
C ILE A 106 29.73 -19.58 -4.91
N ALA A 107 28.80 -18.69 -5.19
CA ALA A 107 28.38 -17.66 -4.23
C ALA A 107 26.90 -17.83 -3.92
N GLU A 108 26.56 -17.95 -2.64
CA GLU A 108 25.20 -17.95 -2.14
C GLU A 108 24.59 -16.57 -2.43
N ALA A 109 23.75 -16.50 -3.47
CA ALA A 109 22.93 -15.32 -3.72
C ALA A 109 21.81 -15.28 -2.68
N GLU A 110 21.50 -14.12 -2.11
CA GLU A 110 20.33 -13.96 -1.27
C GLU A 110 19.04 -14.12 -2.09
N PRO A 111 17.98 -14.64 -1.49
CA PRO A 111 16.72 -14.91 -2.19
C PRO A 111 16.06 -13.62 -2.64
N THR A 112 15.41 -13.74 -3.66
CA THR A 112 15.18 -12.85 -4.73
C THR A 112 13.97 -11.93 -4.57
N THR A 113 12.80 -12.36 -4.13
CA THR A 113 11.59 -11.53 -4.27
C THR A 113 11.12 -10.93 -2.95
N MET A 114 11.29 -11.65 -1.85
CA MET A 114 10.74 -11.31 -0.56
C MET A 114 11.62 -11.83 0.56
N LYS A 115 11.87 -11.00 1.56
CA LYS A 115 12.55 -11.37 2.79
C LYS A 115 11.62 -11.15 3.98
N SER A 116 11.18 -12.23 4.61
CA SER A 116 10.57 -12.13 5.95
C SER A 116 11.68 -11.85 6.95
N GLU A 117 11.59 -10.71 7.63
CA GLU A 117 12.60 -10.35 8.62
C GLU A 117 12.38 -11.16 9.91
N LYS A 118 13.43 -11.24 10.73
CA LYS A 118 13.37 -11.92 12.02
C LYS A 118 12.49 -11.18 13.05
N ASP A 119 12.11 -9.94 12.73
CA ASP A 119 11.21 -9.13 13.54
C ASP A 119 9.74 -9.44 13.24
N PRO A 120 8.84 -9.34 14.24
CA PRO A 120 7.43 -9.68 14.04
C PRO A 120 6.75 -8.80 12.99
N GLY A 121 6.12 -9.44 12.00
CA GLY A 121 5.28 -8.75 11.00
C GLY A 121 6.03 -7.90 9.98
N VAL A 122 7.35 -8.01 9.86
CA VAL A 122 8.16 -7.21 8.93
C VAL A 122 8.51 -8.00 7.68
N ILE A 123 8.28 -7.42 6.52
CA ILE A 123 8.62 -7.97 5.21
C ILE A 123 9.30 -6.89 4.36
N ALA A 124 10.47 -7.21 3.80
CA ALA A 124 11.14 -6.40 2.80
C ALA A 124 10.89 -6.97 1.41
N LEU A 125 10.67 -6.12 0.42
CA LEU A 125 10.45 -6.47 -0.98
C LEU A 125 11.39 -5.66 -1.87
N SER A 126 12.00 -6.34 -2.85
CA SER A 126 12.75 -5.68 -3.92
C SER A 126 11.87 -5.56 -5.15
N PRO A 127 11.58 -4.34 -5.63
CA PRO A 127 10.77 -4.13 -6.82
C PRO A 127 11.33 -4.79 -8.08
N ALA A 128 12.65 -4.83 -8.23
CA ALA A 128 13.32 -5.43 -9.38
C ALA A 128 12.98 -6.92 -9.59
N GLU A 129 12.67 -7.61 -8.51
CA GLU A 129 12.37 -9.05 -8.53
C GLU A 129 10.89 -9.36 -8.81
N LEU A 130 10.02 -8.35 -8.73
CA LEU A 130 8.59 -8.52 -8.98
C LEU A 130 8.26 -8.72 -10.45
N SER A 131 9.20 -8.41 -11.35
CA SER A 131 9.03 -8.52 -12.82
C SER A 131 8.72 -9.95 -13.31
N ALA A 132 8.99 -10.97 -12.49
CA ALA A 132 8.65 -12.37 -12.82
C ALA A 132 7.18 -12.72 -12.48
N LEU A 133 6.52 -11.93 -11.65
CA LEU A 133 5.15 -12.21 -11.23
C LEU A 133 4.14 -11.87 -12.33
N PRO A 134 3.08 -12.68 -12.50
CA PRO A 134 1.96 -12.32 -13.37
C PRO A 134 1.34 -10.98 -12.99
N SER A 135 1.16 -10.12 -13.97
CA SER A 135 0.63 -8.76 -13.79
C SER A 135 -0.45 -8.44 -14.81
N ILE A 136 -1.30 -7.46 -14.52
CA ILE A 136 -2.27 -6.90 -15.48
C ILE A 136 -1.61 -5.67 -16.10
N GLY A 137 -0.97 -5.83 -17.25
CA GLY A 137 -0.28 -4.76 -17.95
C GLY A 137 1.14 -4.57 -17.49
N GLU A 138 1.36 -4.14 -16.26
CA GLU A 138 2.67 -3.87 -15.68
C GLU A 138 2.82 -4.43 -14.27
N VAL A 139 4.05 -4.46 -13.79
CA VAL A 139 4.38 -4.88 -12.43
C VAL A 139 3.77 -3.89 -11.44
N ASP A 140 3.09 -4.42 -10.42
CA ASP A 140 2.40 -3.61 -9.42
C ASP A 140 2.82 -4.02 -8.01
N LEU A 141 3.39 -3.05 -7.27
CA LEU A 141 3.89 -3.25 -5.91
C LEU A 141 2.78 -3.66 -4.94
N PHE A 142 1.63 -2.97 -4.98
CA PHE A 142 0.55 -3.24 -4.03
C PHE A 142 -0.14 -4.57 -4.32
N ARG A 143 -0.25 -4.96 -5.59
CA ARG A 143 -0.71 -6.31 -5.96
C ARG A 143 0.25 -7.39 -5.49
N ALA A 144 1.55 -7.14 -5.54
CA ALA A 144 2.54 -8.06 -4.97
C ALA A 144 2.40 -8.17 -3.45
N LEU A 145 2.18 -7.05 -2.74
CA LEU A 145 1.87 -7.07 -1.30
C LEU A 145 0.62 -7.89 -0.98
N GLN A 146 -0.40 -7.86 -1.86
CA GLN A 146 -1.62 -8.67 -1.70
C GLN A 146 -1.37 -10.18 -1.80
N LEU A 147 -0.21 -10.64 -2.29
CA LEU A 147 0.17 -12.06 -2.30
C LEU A 147 0.76 -12.55 -0.97
N LEU A 148 1.00 -11.65 -0.02
CA LEU A 148 1.54 -11.96 1.30
C LEU A 148 0.48 -12.49 2.26
N PRO A 149 0.86 -13.27 3.31
CA PRO A 149 -0.10 -13.71 4.32
C PRO A 149 -0.62 -12.53 5.14
N GLY A 150 -1.92 -12.53 5.46
CA GLY A 150 -2.59 -11.49 6.23
C GLY A 150 -2.79 -10.16 5.50
N VAL A 151 -2.53 -10.11 4.20
CA VAL A 151 -2.70 -8.93 3.35
C VAL A 151 -3.70 -9.23 2.25
N ARG A 152 -4.66 -8.35 2.05
CA ARG A 152 -5.72 -8.55 1.09
C ARG A 152 -6.02 -7.28 0.32
N GLY A 153 -6.43 -7.41 -0.95
CA GLY A 153 -7.09 -6.34 -1.71
C GLY A 153 -8.57 -6.20 -1.37
N THR A 154 -9.17 -5.06 -1.62
CA THR A 154 -10.60 -4.84 -1.47
C THR A 154 -11.42 -5.70 -2.45
N ASN A 155 -10.98 -5.72 -3.69
CA ASN A 155 -11.49 -6.54 -4.80
C ASN A 155 -10.43 -6.58 -5.91
N GLU A 156 -10.74 -7.15 -7.07
CA GLU A 156 -9.80 -7.16 -8.22
C GLU A 156 -9.49 -5.76 -8.80
N SER A 157 -10.33 -4.78 -8.49
CA SER A 157 -10.20 -3.40 -8.95
C SER A 157 -9.78 -2.44 -7.84
N SER A 158 -9.02 -2.90 -6.83
CA SER A 158 -8.47 -2.01 -5.79
C SER A 158 -7.08 -2.42 -5.38
N SER A 159 -6.14 -1.48 -5.40
CA SER A 159 -4.80 -1.61 -4.80
C SER A 159 -4.82 -1.35 -3.29
N GLY A 160 -5.93 -0.89 -2.74
CA GLY A 160 -6.07 -0.71 -1.29
C GLY A 160 -5.80 -2.00 -0.52
N LEU A 161 -5.07 -1.89 0.59
CA LEU A 161 -4.65 -3.04 1.38
C LEU A 161 -5.45 -3.15 2.68
N TYR A 162 -6.09 -4.28 2.89
CA TYR A 162 -6.54 -4.71 4.20
C TYR A 162 -5.44 -5.54 4.86
N VAL A 163 -4.91 -5.06 5.96
CA VAL A 163 -3.78 -5.71 6.63
C VAL A 163 -4.24 -6.21 8.00
N ARG A 164 -4.27 -7.53 8.17
CA ARG A 164 -4.74 -8.16 9.42
C ARG A 164 -6.08 -7.57 9.89
N GLY A 165 -7.03 -7.45 8.96
CA GLY A 165 -8.36 -6.90 9.21
C GLY A 165 -8.46 -5.38 9.33
N GLY A 166 -7.35 -4.65 9.30
CA GLY A 166 -7.38 -3.19 9.23
C GLY A 166 -7.73 -2.69 7.83
N ALA A 167 -8.47 -1.59 7.75
CA ALA A 167 -8.93 -0.97 6.51
C ALA A 167 -7.81 -0.18 5.79
N PRO A 168 -7.96 0.14 4.50
CA PRO A 168 -6.93 0.85 3.73
C PRO A 168 -6.49 2.19 4.31
N ASP A 169 -7.39 2.96 4.92
CA ASP A 169 -7.11 4.24 5.60
C ASP A 169 -6.36 4.08 6.93
N GLN A 170 -6.24 2.85 7.42
CA GLN A 170 -5.50 2.50 8.63
C GLN A 170 -4.04 2.13 8.35
N ASN A 171 -3.59 2.27 7.11
CA ASN A 171 -2.21 2.02 6.69
C ASN A 171 -1.50 3.34 6.41
N LEU A 172 -0.29 3.51 6.93
CA LEU A 172 0.59 4.61 6.55
C LEU A 172 1.39 4.22 5.32
N VAL A 173 1.26 4.99 4.25
CA VAL A 173 2.04 4.81 3.03
C VAL A 173 2.97 6.00 2.86
N LEU A 174 4.27 5.74 2.93
CA LEU A 174 5.32 6.73 2.76
C LEU A 174 6.10 6.47 1.48
N PHE A 175 6.43 7.54 0.76
CA PHE A 175 7.38 7.54 -0.35
C PHE A 175 8.40 8.66 -0.11
N ASP A 176 9.68 8.30 0.11
CA ASP A 176 10.74 9.24 0.50
C ASP A 176 10.32 10.20 1.65
N GLY A 177 9.54 9.71 2.62
CA GLY A 177 9.02 10.48 3.74
C GLY A 177 7.76 11.32 3.47
N MET A 178 7.25 11.34 2.25
CA MET A 178 5.96 11.95 1.90
C MET A 178 4.82 10.97 2.19
N THR A 179 3.74 11.41 2.81
CA THR A 179 2.53 10.61 2.99
C THR A 179 1.72 10.57 1.70
N VAL A 180 1.38 9.37 1.21
CA VAL A 180 0.54 9.19 0.03
C VAL A 180 -0.84 8.73 0.46
N HIS A 181 -1.85 9.60 0.31
CA HIS A 181 -3.21 9.34 0.79
C HIS A 181 -4.07 8.52 -0.18
N HIS A 182 -3.79 8.60 -1.48
CA HIS A 182 -4.47 7.82 -2.51
C HIS A 182 -3.44 6.95 -3.25
N VAL A 183 -3.61 5.64 -3.16
CA VAL A 183 -2.62 4.66 -3.60
C VAL A 183 -3.02 3.92 -4.88
N ASP A 184 -4.15 4.30 -5.47
CA ASP A 184 -4.81 3.58 -6.54
C ASP A 184 -4.91 4.41 -7.82
N HIS A 185 -4.86 3.72 -8.97
CA HIS A 185 -5.32 4.22 -10.26
C HIS A 185 -6.45 3.35 -10.79
N PHE A 186 -7.32 3.90 -11.62
CA PHE A 186 -8.41 3.19 -12.28
C PHE A 186 -9.30 2.43 -11.30
N PHE A 187 -9.72 3.07 -10.21
CA PHE A 187 -10.48 2.38 -9.16
C PHE A 187 -9.74 1.16 -8.59
N GLY A 188 -8.40 1.21 -8.56
CA GLY A 188 -7.57 0.20 -7.96
C GLY A 188 -7.04 -0.89 -8.89
N PHE A 189 -7.20 -0.75 -10.19
CA PHE A 189 -6.59 -1.69 -11.12
C PHE A 189 -5.06 -1.66 -11.07
N PHE A 190 -4.49 -0.51 -10.78
CA PHE A 190 -3.04 -0.31 -10.60
C PHE A 190 -2.77 0.49 -9.34
N SER A 191 -1.59 0.30 -8.77
CA SER A 191 -1.12 1.22 -7.74
C SER A 191 -0.65 2.53 -8.36
N ALA A 192 -0.78 3.61 -7.60
CA ALA A 192 -0.29 4.93 -7.98
C ALA A 192 1.23 5.07 -7.85
N PHE A 193 1.95 3.94 -7.83
CA PHE A 193 3.42 3.91 -7.72
C PHE A 193 4.02 3.26 -8.96
N ASN A 194 4.83 4.03 -9.69
CA ASN A 194 5.68 3.49 -10.73
C ASN A 194 6.77 2.62 -10.09
N VAL A 195 6.80 1.33 -10.43
CA VAL A 195 7.77 0.37 -9.86
C VAL A 195 9.21 0.75 -10.18
N ASP A 196 9.45 1.37 -11.36
CA ASP A 196 10.79 1.82 -11.78
C ASP A 196 11.34 2.94 -10.89
N ALA A 197 10.46 3.69 -10.20
CA ALA A 197 10.86 4.75 -9.29
C ALA A 197 11.15 4.26 -7.87
N VAL A 198 10.81 3.02 -7.52
CA VAL A 198 10.96 2.49 -6.16
C VAL A 198 12.21 1.62 -6.08
N LYS A 199 13.09 1.93 -5.14
CA LYS A 199 14.30 1.17 -4.85
C LYS A 199 14.04 0.03 -3.87
N ASP A 200 13.36 0.35 -2.77
CA ASP A 200 13.17 -0.55 -1.64
C ASP A 200 11.83 -0.28 -0.96
N LEU A 201 11.25 -1.32 -0.38
CA LEU A 201 9.97 -1.27 0.31
C LEU A 201 10.04 -2.08 1.60
N HIS A 202 9.79 -1.41 2.73
CA HIS A 202 9.61 -2.03 4.03
C HIS A 202 8.15 -2.03 4.41
N PHE A 203 7.61 -3.22 4.62
CA PHE A 203 6.22 -3.42 4.99
C PHE A 203 6.10 -4.00 6.40
N TYR A 204 5.46 -3.25 7.29
CA TYR A 204 5.17 -3.62 8.67
C TYR A 204 3.68 -3.96 8.81
N LYS A 205 3.33 -5.23 8.90
CA LYS A 205 1.94 -5.71 9.08
C LYS A 205 1.37 -5.48 10.50
N GLY A 206 2.20 -5.03 11.43
CA GLY A 206 1.92 -4.76 12.84
C GLY A 206 3.21 -4.81 13.63
N GLY A 207 3.21 -4.37 14.88
CA GLY A 207 4.45 -4.32 15.68
C GLY A 207 5.46 -3.29 15.17
N PHE A 208 5.03 -2.28 14.40
CA PHE A 208 5.94 -1.32 13.78
C PHE A 208 6.61 -0.38 14.81
N PRO A 209 7.86 0.09 14.50
CA PRO A 209 8.67 0.89 15.40
C PRO A 209 8.02 2.19 15.87
N ALA A 210 8.52 2.75 17.01
CA ALA A 210 7.97 3.96 17.64
C ALA A 210 8.09 5.22 16.78
N LYS A 211 9.00 5.25 15.78
CA LYS A 211 9.12 6.35 14.81
C LYS A 211 7.85 6.57 13.97
N TYR A 212 7.10 5.51 13.70
CA TYR A 212 5.86 5.60 12.92
C TYR A 212 4.65 5.79 13.84
N GLY A 213 3.70 6.61 13.42
CA GLY A 213 2.45 6.89 14.12
C GLY A 213 1.33 7.31 13.21
N GLY A 214 0.20 7.71 13.78
CA GLY A 214 -0.93 8.27 13.02
C GLY A 214 -1.84 7.24 12.34
N VAL A 215 -1.59 5.92 12.50
CA VAL A 215 -2.34 4.83 11.85
C VAL A 215 -2.57 3.65 12.78
N LEU A 216 -3.59 2.83 12.49
CA LEU A 216 -4.00 1.71 13.34
C LEU A 216 -3.48 0.34 12.89
N SER A 217 -3.08 0.16 11.62
CA SER A 217 -2.93 -1.18 11.05
C SER A 217 -1.52 -1.52 10.62
N SER A 218 -0.97 -0.82 9.64
CA SER A 218 0.31 -1.16 9.02
C SER A 218 1.08 0.06 8.55
N VAL A 219 2.35 -0.14 8.19
CA VAL A 219 3.19 0.88 7.58
C VAL A 219 3.85 0.31 6.34
N ILE A 220 3.82 1.07 5.25
CA ILE A 220 4.52 0.80 4.01
C ILE A 220 5.46 1.98 3.78
N ASP A 221 6.77 1.75 3.97
CA ASP A 221 7.79 2.76 3.82
C ASP A 221 8.62 2.45 2.56
N MET A 222 8.51 3.32 1.55
CA MET A 222 9.15 3.17 0.26
C MET A 222 10.24 4.21 0.09
N THR A 223 11.40 3.75 -0.36
CA THR A 223 12.52 4.61 -0.75
C THR A 223 12.61 4.67 -2.26
N GLY A 224 12.64 5.88 -2.81
CA GLY A 224 12.81 6.12 -4.24
C GLY A 224 14.25 5.85 -4.71
N ARG A 225 14.44 5.49 -5.98
CA ARG A 225 15.75 5.34 -6.61
C ARG A 225 16.51 6.65 -6.61
N THR A 226 17.83 6.58 -6.43
CA THR A 226 18.71 7.75 -6.40
C THR A 226 19.42 8.00 -7.72
N GLY A 227 19.49 7.00 -8.58
CA GLY A 227 20.15 7.06 -9.88
C GLY A 227 21.66 6.84 -9.82
N ASP A 228 22.25 6.62 -11.00
CA ASP A 228 23.68 6.38 -11.18
C ASP A 228 24.47 7.69 -11.08
N GLN A 229 25.58 7.66 -10.34
CA GLN A 229 26.51 8.79 -10.18
C GLN A 229 27.57 8.86 -11.27
N ASN A 230 27.75 7.81 -12.06
CA ASN A 230 28.86 7.65 -12.98
C ASN A 230 28.45 7.70 -14.45
N HIS A 231 27.30 7.10 -14.78
CA HIS A 231 26.86 6.91 -16.15
C HIS A 231 25.38 7.29 -16.31
N TRP A 232 25.00 7.63 -17.52
CA TRP A 232 23.62 7.78 -17.91
C TRP A 232 23.03 6.41 -18.14
N HIS A 233 21.87 6.18 -17.53
CA HIS A 233 21.05 5.01 -17.76
C HIS A 233 19.61 5.45 -17.99
N GLY A 234 18.84 4.59 -18.63
CA GLY A 234 17.42 4.82 -18.79
C GLY A 234 16.69 3.59 -19.25
N GLY A 235 15.39 3.65 -19.11
CA GLY A 235 14.48 2.61 -19.56
C GLY A 235 13.25 3.20 -20.21
N ILE A 236 12.71 2.52 -21.20
CA ILE A 236 11.40 2.80 -21.76
C ILE A 236 10.62 1.50 -21.91
N GLY A 237 9.37 1.53 -21.53
CA GLY A 237 8.51 0.37 -21.62
C GLY A 237 7.09 0.73 -22.03
N ALA A 238 6.39 -0.26 -22.53
CA ALA A 238 5.00 -0.14 -22.90
C ALA A 238 4.28 -1.47 -22.71
N ASN A 239 3.02 -1.37 -22.34
CA ASN A 239 2.10 -2.49 -22.26
C ASN A 239 0.80 -2.14 -22.98
N LEU A 240 -0.26 -2.96 -22.85
CA LEU A 240 -1.53 -2.67 -23.54
C LEU A 240 -2.28 -1.45 -22.98
N LEU A 241 -1.91 -0.92 -21.82
CA LEU A 241 -2.65 0.14 -21.12
C LEU A 241 -1.84 1.42 -20.91
N SER A 242 -0.53 1.30 -20.70
CA SER A 242 0.35 2.41 -20.34
C SER A 242 1.72 2.35 -21.04
N ALA A 243 2.36 3.50 -21.10
CA ALA A 243 3.77 3.64 -21.40
C ALA A 243 4.48 4.25 -20.19
N HIS A 244 5.71 3.83 -19.93
CA HIS A 244 6.54 4.34 -18.86
C HIS A 244 7.98 4.50 -19.33
N GLY A 245 8.73 5.29 -18.60
CA GLY A 245 10.16 5.45 -18.83
C GLY A 245 10.83 6.11 -17.66
N ASP A 246 12.12 5.87 -17.56
CA ASP A 246 12.99 6.46 -16.56
C ASP A 246 14.33 6.90 -17.17
N ILE A 247 14.98 7.82 -16.48
CA ILE A 247 16.33 8.29 -16.81
C ILE A 247 17.11 8.59 -15.53
N GLU A 248 18.38 8.20 -15.55
CA GLU A 248 19.36 8.44 -14.51
C GLU A 248 20.48 9.32 -15.07
N VAL A 249 20.76 10.40 -14.37
CA VAL A 249 21.73 11.43 -14.80
C VAL A 249 22.72 11.70 -13.69
N PRO A 250 24.05 11.51 -13.91
CA PRO A 250 25.07 11.93 -12.98
C PRO A 250 25.06 13.45 -12.78
N LEU A 251 25.18 13.92 -11.51
CA LEU A 251 25.31 15.34 -11.17
C LEU A 251 26.70 15.62 -10.61
N TRP A 252 27.55 16.28 -11.38
CA TRP A 252 28.88 16.80 -10.98
C TRP A 252 29.76 15.80 -10.20
N GLN A 253 29.70 14.51 -10.51
CA GLN A 253 30.47 13.41 -9.87
C GLN A 253 30.20 13.18 -8.37
N GLN A 254 29.29 13.93 -7.77
CA GLN A 254 28.95 13.83 -6.33
C GLN A 254 27.45 13.68 -6.10
N GLY A 255 26.69 13.41 -7.14
CA GLY A 255 25.25 13.26 -7.03
C GLY A 255 24.64 12.63 -8.25
N SER A 256 23.35 12.47 -8.22
CA SER A 256 22.53 11.90 -9.28
C SER A 256 21.15 12.52 -9.31
N LEU A 257 20.55 12.53 -10.50
CA LEU A 257 19.16 12.85 -10.72
C LEU A 257 18.49 11.62 -11.33
N PHE A 258 17.40 11.19 -10.72
CA PHE A 258 16.52 10.17 -11.24
C PHE A 258 15.18 10.80 -11.61
N ILE A 259 14.64 10.49 -12.77
CA ILE A 259 13.29 10.88 -13.20
C ILE A 259 12.61 9.67 -13.80
N ALA A 260 11.39 9.39 -13.39
CA ALA A 260 10.55 8.36 -13.97
C ALA A 260 9.13 8.89 -14.21
N GLY A 261 8.52 8.46 -15.31
CA GLY A 261 7.16 8.83 -15.66
C GLY A 261 6.40 7.64 -16.23
N ARG A 262 5.09 7.65 -15.99
CA ARG A 262 4.16 6.67 -16.52
C ARG A 262 2.86 7.35 -16.91
N THR A 263 2.25 6.95 -18.01
CA THR A 263 0.96 7.49 -18.46
C THR A 263 0.16 6.47 -19.26
N THR A 264 -1.14 6.58 -19.20
CA THR A 264 -2.04 5.85 -20.12
C THR A 264 -2.00 6.46 -21.51
N TYR A 265 -2.42 5.68 -22.51
CA TYR A 265 -2.47 6.14 -23.92
C TYR A 265 -3.56 7.19 -24.20
N GLY A 266 -4.31 7.63 -23.17
CA GLY A 266 -5.35 8.64 -23.28
C GLY A 266 -6.46 8.24 -24.24
N ASP A 267 -6.98 9.19 -25.03
CA ASP A 267 -8.15 9.03 -25.93
C ASP A 267 -7.92 8.13 -27.15
N SER A 268 -6.95 7.22 -27.10
CA SER A 268 -6.70 6.34 -28.24
C SER A 268 -7.83 5.32 -28.41
N LYS A 269 -8.25 5.08 -29.66
CA LYS A 269 -9.21 4.02 -29.97
C LYS A 269 -8.72 2.64 -29.51
N LEU A 270 -7.40 2.45 -29.46
CA LEU A 270 -6.76 1.24 -28.99
C LEU A 270 -6.97 1.07 -27.47
N ALA A 271 -6.68 2.09 -26.67
CA ALA A 271 -6.91 2.06 -25.22
C ALA A 271 -8.38 1.82 -24.90
N THR A 272 -9.29 2.48 -25.62
CA THR A 272 -10.72 2.28 -25.50
C THR A 272 -11.14 0.83 -25.82
N SER A 273 -10.63 0.25 -26.92
CA SER A 273 -10.94 -1.12 -27.30
C SER A 273 -10.38 -2.14 -26.31
N ILE A 274 -9.16 -1.92 -25.83
CA ILE A 274 -8.51 -2.74 -24.79
C ILE A 274 -9.31 -2.66 -23.49
N TYR A 275 -9.68 -1.45 -23.08
CA TYR A 275 -10.48 -1.24 -21.89
C TYR A 275 -11.84 -1.93 -21.98
N GLN A 276 -12.57 -1.79 -23.10
CA GLN A 276 -13.82 -2.52 -23.34
C GLN A 276 -13.64 -4.04 -23.28
N TYR A 277 -12.56 -4.53 -23.88
CA TYR A 277 -12.24 -5.96 -23.84
C TYR A 277 -11.93 -6.42 -22.41
N LEU A 278 -11.11 -5.70 -21.65
CA LEU A 278 -10.71 -6.02 -20.29
C LEU A 278 -11.89 -5.97 -19.30
N THR A 279 -12.83 -5.07 -19.52
CA THR A 279 -14.05 -4.93 -18.70
C THR A 279 -15.20 -5.80 -19.17
N GLY A 280 -15.00 -6.63 -20.22
CA GLY A 280 -16.02 -7.48 -20.82
C GLY A 280 -17.19 -6.71 -21.44
N GLY A 281 -16.94 -5.45 -21.83
CA GLY A 281 -17.98 -4.56 -22.34
C GLY A 281 -19.01 -4.13 -21.28
N GLN A 282 -18.82 -4.50 -20.02
CA GLN A 282 -19.80 -4.26 -18.95
C GLN A 282 -19.84 -2.82 -18.44
N ILE A 283 -18.85 -2.00 -18.78
CA ILE A 283 -18.97 -0.56 -18.57
C ILE A 283 -19.69 -0.01 -19.79
N GLY A 284 -21.01 0.02 -19.67
CA GLY A 284 -21.88 0.59 -20.69
C GLY A 284 -22.88 -0.33 -21.36
N ASN A 285 -22.87 -1.63 -21.13
CA ASN A 285 -23.92 -2.51 -21.61
C ASN A 285 -25.09 -2.55 -20.62
N THR A 286 -25.73 -1.42 -20.36
CA THR A 286 -27.13 -1.47 -19.96
C THR A 286 -27.91 -1.89 -21.21
N GLN A 287 -28.16 -3.18 -21.30
CA GLN A 287 -29.26 -3.64 -22.17
C GLN A 287 -30.43 -2.68 -21.97
N SER A 288 -31.00 -2.24 -23.09
CA SER A 288 -32.22 -1.47 -23.25
C SER A 288 -33.21 -1.67 -22.09
N GLY A 289 -33.12 -0.85 -21.07
CA GLY A 289 -34.01 -0.92 -19.95
C GLY A 289 -33.67 0.17 -18.94
N ARG A 290 -34.21 1.36 -19.11
CA ARG A 290 -34.35 2.43 -18.14
C ARG A 290 -33.07 2.84 -17.40
N GLY A 291 -32.62 4.02 -17.72
CA GLY A 291 -31.50 4.67 -17.06
C GLY A 291 -31.62 4.66 -15.52
N PRO A 292 -30.49 4.77 -14.77
CA PRO A 292 -30.46 4.79 -13.31
C PRO A 292 -30.93 6.17 -12.82
N GLY A 293 -32.22 6.43 -12.93
CA GLY A 293 -32.83 7.73 -12.58
C GLY A 293 -34.25 7.59 -12.03
N GLY A 294 -34.59 6.44 -11.45
CA GLY A 294 -35.84 6.20 -10.78
C GLY A 294 -35.77 6.47 -9.28
N GLY A 295 -35.68 7.74 -8.84
CA GLY A 295 -36.07 8.08 -7.50
C GLY A 295 -37.56 7.84 -7.31
N PRO A 296 -38.08 7.58 -6.07
CA PRO A 296 -39.50 7.39 -5.79
C PRO A 296 -40.24 8.74 -5.88
N GLY A 297 -40.64 9.07 -7.11
CA GLY A 297 -41.49 10.23 -7.40
C GLY A 297 -42.42 9.86 -8.55
N GLY A 298 -43.68 9.52 -8.19
CA GLY A 298 -44.72 9.14 -9.14
C GLY A 298 -44.90 10.17 -10.25
N GLY A 299 -44.65 9.75 -11.49
CA GLY A 299 -45.10 10.45 -12.68
C GLY A 299 -46.57 10.09 -12.97
N PRO A 300 -47.38 11.00 -13.54
CA PRO A 300 -48.79 10.76 -13.85
C PRO A 300 -48.93 9.66 -14.91
N PRO A 301 -50.07 8.91 -14.88
CA PRO A 301 -50.38 7.87 -15.85
C PRO A 301 -50.78 8.51 -17.17
N GLY A 302 -49.89 8.58 -18.11
CA GLY A 302 -50.18 9.02 -19.49
C GLY A 302 -49.23 8.27 -20.44
N GLY A 303 -49.73 7.16 -21.00
CA GLY A 303 -49.00 6.32 -21.94
C GLY A 303 -48.57 7.08 -23.18
N GLY A 304 -47.28 7.31 -23.33
CA GLY A 304 -46.64 7.63 -24.60
C GLY A 304 -45.51 6.65 -24.80
N ASN A 305 -45.61 5.88 -25.88
CA ASN A 305 -44.58 5.00 -26.38
C ASN A 305 -43.39 5.88 -26.83
N PHE A 306 -42.48 6.22 -25.89
CA PHE A 306 -41.24 6.90 -26.23
C PHE A 306 -40.35 5.88 -26.92
N GLY A 307 -40.16 6.11 -28.21
CA GLY A 307 -39.29 5.31 -29.08
C GLY A 307 -37.93 5.15 -28.43
N SER A 308 -37.29 4.03 -28.66
CA SER A 308 -35.94 3.68 -28.25
C SER A 308 -34.96 4.79 -28.63
N ALA A 309 -34.71 5.70 -27.72
CA ALA A 309 -33.67 6.70 -27.89
C ALA A 309 -32.34 5.94 -27.97
N GLN A 310 -31.66 5.99 -29.09
CA GLN A 310 -30.28 5.56 -29.21
C GLN A 310 -29.43 6.51 -28.37
N TYR A 311 -29.05 6.05 -27.21
CA TYR A 311 -28.00 6.72 -26.43
C TYR A 311 -26.68 6.44 -27.13
N GLU A 312 -26.01 7.46 -27.55
CA GLU A 312 -24.61 7.39 -27.96
C GLU A 312 -23.80 7.23 -26.68
N GLN A 313 -23.56 5.96 -26.33
CA GLN A 313 -22.90 5.61 -25.09
C GLN A 313 -21.41 5.89 -25.28
N THR A 314 -20.93 6.99 -24.72
CA THR A 314 -19.49 7.21 -24.61
C THR A 314 -18.89 6.15 -23.70
N VAL A 315 -17.86 5.46 -24.18
CA VAL A 315 -17.10 4.52 -23.36
C VAL A 315 -16.36 5.34 -22.32
N PRO A 316 -16.44 4.98 -21.03
CA PRO A 316 -15.64 5.66 -20.02
C PRO A 316 -14.16 5.67 -20.41
N LEU A 317 -13.55 6.84 -20.38
CA LEU A 317 -12.14 7.03 -20.68
C LEU A 317 -11.40 7.29 -19.38
N PRO A 318 -10.84 6.25 -18.75
CA PRO A 318 -9.93 6.45 -17.64
C PRO A 318 -8.58 6.91 -18.16
N SER A 319 -8.00 7.90 -17.52
CA SER A 319 -6.65 8.36 -17.80
C SER A 319 -5.89 8.58 -16.50
N PHE A 320 -4.64 8.19 -16.47
CA PHE A 320 -3.75 8.51 -15.36
C PHE A 320 -2.33 8.83 -15.84
N TYR A 321 -1.59 9.50 -15.00
CA TYR A 321 -0.15 9.63 -15.14
C TYR A 321 0.53 9.73 -13.77
N ASP A 322 1.78 9.29 -13.74
CA ASP A 322 2.69 9.42 -12.59
C ASP A 322 3.99 10.08 -13.03
N LEU A 323 4.51 10.91 -12.15
CA LEU A 323 5.83 11.52 -12.30
C LEU A 323 6.57 11.42 -10.96
N ASN A 324 7.77 10.87 -11.02
CA ASN A 324 8.68 10.79 -9.90
C ASN A 324 10.00 11.46 -10.29
N ALA A 325 10.57 12.26 -9.40
CA ALA A 325 11.91 12.80 -9.58
C ALA A 325 12.63 12.85 -8.24
N LYS A 326 13.92 12.50 -8.24
CA LYS A 326 14.77 12.56 -7.06
C LYS A 326 16.15 13.03 -7.43
N ALA A 327 16.60 14.10 -6.79
CA ALA A 327 17.97 14.58 -6.87
C ALA A 327 18.67 14.25 -5.54
N THR A 328 19.82 13.59 -5.60
CA THR A 328 20.64 13.25 -4.44
C THR A 328 22.03 13.84 -4.63
N TYR A 329 22.56 14.47 -3.60
CA TYR A 329 23.89 15.07 -3.64
C TYR A 329 24.69 14.80 -2.36
N TYR A 330 25.90 14.32 -2.52
CA TYR A 330 26.83 13.96 -1.44
C TYR A 330 27.72 15.14 -1.15
N LEU A 331 27.32 16.03 -0.22
CA LEU A 331 28.07 17.24 0.15
C LEU A 331 29.44 16.90 0.76
N SER A 332 29.47 15.80 1.51
CA SER A 332 30.68 15.25 2.12
C SER A 332 30.49 13.74 2.35
N PRO A 333 31.51 12.99 2.79
CA PRO A 333 31.32 11.59 3.21
C PRO A 333 30.30 11.42 4.34
N THR A 334 30.05 12.46 5.14
CA THR A 334 29.15 12.47 6.29
C THR A 334 27.82 13.17 6.03
N ASP A 335 27.68 13.89 4.90
CA ASP A 335 26.51 14.72 4.61
C ASP A 335 25.89 14.34 3.26
N VAL A 336 24.62 14.00 3.27
CA VAL A 336 23.84 13.74 2.08
C VAL A 336 22.58 14.58 2.09
N VAL A 337 22.30 15.25 0.99
CA VAL A 337 21.05 15.96 0.79
C VAL A 337 20.29 15.34 -0.38
N ALA A 338 18.98 15.26 -0.25
CA ALA A 338 18.13 14.79 -1.34
C ALA A 338 16.84 15.62 -1.40
N ALA A 339 16.32 15.77 -2.60
CA ALA A 339 15.01 16.36 -2.85
C ALA A 339 14.21 15.40 -3.74
N SER A 340 12.97 15.12 -3.35
CA SER A 340 12.09 14.19 -4.08
C SER A 340 10.77 14.86 -4.42
N LEU A 341 10.26 14.53 -5.60
CA LEU A 341 8.94 14.92 -6.11
C LEU A 341 8.17 13.64 -6.44
N TYR A 342 6.92 13.58 -6.03
CA TYR A 342 5.93 12.61 -6.45
C TYR A 342 4.68 13.32 -6.91
N HIS A 343 4.20 13.03 -8.11
CA HIS A 343 2.94 13.56 -8.63
C HIS A 343 2.17 12.47 -9.35
N SER A 344 0.91 12.28 -9.01
CA SER A 344 0.00 11.37 -9.72
C SER A 344 -1.36 12.02 -9.92
N ASN A 345 -1.99 11.70 -11.03
CA ASN A 345 -3.37 12.09 -11.34
C ASN A 345 -4.13 10.91 -11.90
N ASP A 346 -5.37 10.78 -11.50
CA ASP A 346 -6.32 9.78 -11.99
C ASP A 346 -7.64 10.46 -12.34
N ARG A 347 -8.09 10.35 -13.59
CA ARG A 347 -9.33 10.92 -14.08
C ARG A 347 -10.20 9.87 -14.74
N LEU A 348 -11.43 9.78 -14.29
CA LEU A 348 -12.46 8.97 -14.94
C LEU A 348 -13.62 9.85 -15.40
N ASP A 349 -13.91 9.82 -16.70
CA ASP A 349 -15.04 10.49 -17.31
C ASP A 349 -16.04 9.45 -17.84
N LYS A 350 -17.21 9.35 -17.20
CA LYS A 350 -18.33 8.50 -17.57
C LYS A 350 -19.50 9.30 -18.17
N SER A 351 -19.26 10.54 -18.57
CA SER A 351 -20.28 11.40 -19.11
C SER A 351 -20.88 10.84 -20.40
N VAL A 352 -22.20 10.98 -20.54
CA VAL A 352 -22.95 10.50 -21.70
C VAL A 352 -23.74 11.67 -22.29
N SER A 353 -23.63 11.86 -23.60
CA SER A 353 -24.47 12.83 -24.31
C SER A 353 -25.53 12.11 -25.15
N SER A 354 -26.74 12.63 -25.12
CA SER A 354 -27.84 12.14 -25.97
C SER A 354 -28.46 13.33 -26.67
N SER A 355 -28.65 13.19 -27.98
CA SER A 355 -29.27 14.22 -28.81
C SER A 355 -30.75 14.44 -28.51
N PHE A 356 -31.41 13.52 -27.80
CA PHE A 356 -32.85 13.53 -27.52
C PHE A 356 -33.22 13.56 -26.03
N ALA A 357 -32.35 13.08 -25.13
CA ALA A 357 -32.70 12.88 -23.72
C ALA A 357 -31.92 13.76 -22.76
N GLY A 358 -31.04 14.63 -23.24
CA GLY A 358 -30.14 15.43 -22.42
C GLY A 358 -28.75 14.80 -22.23
N SER A 359 -27.91 15.42 -21.44
CA SER A 359 -26.57 14.92 -21.15
C SER A 359 -26.41 14.58 -19.67
N THR A 360 -25.61 13.56 -19.40
CA THR A 360 -25.17 13.23 -18.03
C THR A 360 -23.69 13.49 -17.93
N THR A 361 -23.29 14.31 -16.97
CA THR A 361 -21.89 14.49 -16.56
C THR A 361 -21.61 13.56 -15.37
N ASP A 362 -20.54 12.77 -15.43
CA ASP A 362 -20.08 11.90 -14.34
C ASP A 362 -18.56 11.82 -14.39
N ILE A 363 -17.90 12.72 -13.66
CA ILE A 363 -16.46 12.89 -13.71
C ILE A 363 -15.89 12.76 -12.29
N THR A 364 -14.87 11.94 -12.14
CA THR A 364 -14.01 11.87 -10.95
C THR A 364 -12.60 12.26 -11.35
N ASP A 365 -11.97 13.15 -10.59
CA ASP A 365 -10.57 13.57 -10.75
C ASP A 365 -9.88 13.50 -9.40
N GLN A 366 -8.74 12.79 -9.33
CA GLN A 366 -7.99 12.59 -8.09
C GLN A 366 -6.51 12.89 -8.34
N THR A 367 -5.90 13.65 -7.46
CA THR A 367 -4.51 14.09 -7.61
C THR A 367 -3.75 13.93 -6.31
N ASN A 368 -2.54 13.37 -6.37
CA ASN A 368 -1.53 13.46 -5.31
C ASN A 368 -0.37 14.34 -5.78
N LEU A 369 0.14 15.15 -4.89
CA LEU A 369 1.39 15.89 -5.06
C LEU A 369 2.19 15.79 -3.78
N GLY A 370 3.39 15.26 -3.86
CA GLY A 370 4.34 15.16 -2.77
C GLY A 370 5.66 15.86 -3.11
N LEU A 371 6.20 16.57 -2.15
CA LEU A 371 7.54 17.17 -2.21
C LEU A 371 8.26 16.85 -0.90
N SER A 372 9.50 16.41 -0.95
CA SER A 372 10.32 16.25 0.25
C SER A 372 11.73 16.75 0.04
N ALA A 373 12.32 17.24 1.14
CA ALA A 373 13.71 17.55 1.24
C ALA A 373 14.28 16.78 2.44
N ARG A 374 15.40 16.12 2.24
CA ARG A 374 16.06 15.29 3.23
C ARG A 374 17.50 15.77 3.44
N TRP A 375 17.93 15.83 4.70
CA TRP A 375 19.33 15.99 5.06
C TRP A 375 19.73 14.88 6.04
N PHE A 376 20.64 14.06 5.60
CA PHE A 376 21.28 13.05 6.41
C PHE A 376 22.65 13.57 6.87
N HIS A 377 22.96 13.43 8.18
CA HIS A 377 24.25 13.78 8.74
C HIS A 377 24.76 12.72 9.71
N GLN A 378 26.02 12.39 9.58
CA GLN A 378 26.74 11.53 10.51
C GLN A 378 27.54 12.38 11.49
N TRP A 379 27.09 12.51 12.73
CA TRP A 379 27.72 13.29 13.79
C TRP A 379 28.97 12.61 14.34
N SER A 380 28.95 11.29 14.43
CA SER A 380 30.06 10.48 14.91
C SER A 380 29.99 9.07 14.30
N ALA A 381 30.91 8.21 14.66
CA ALA A 381 30.91 6.81 14.29
C ALA A 381 29.65 6.05 14.76
N SER A 382 28.94 6.58 15.76
CA SER A 382 27.80 5.90 16.39
C SER A 382 26.51 6.72 16.41
N LEU A 383 26.51 7.94 15.88
CA LEU A 383 25.36 8.84 15.92
C LEU A 383 25.07 9.39 14.53
N PHE A 384 23.86 9.15 14.06
CA PHE A 384 23.35 9.60 12.77
C PHE A 384 22.07 10.39 12.96
N SER A 385 21.77 11.31 12.06
CA SER A 385 20.49 12.01 11.99
C SER A 385 19.94 11.98 10.57
N ASN A 386 18.62 11.94 10.45
CA ASN A 386 17.87 12.07 9.21
C ASN A 386 16.77 13.10 9.42
N LEU A 387 16.93 14.28 8.84
CA LEU A 387 15.94 15.35 8.85
C LEU A 387 15.18 15.31 7.54
N VAL A 388 13.84 15.21 7.62
CA VAL A 388 12.95 15.25 6.47
C VAL A 388 11.92 16.35 6.66
N ILE A 389 11.78 17.19 5.65
CA ILE A 389 10.67 18.13 5.51
C ILE A 389 9.89 17.70 4.29
N ALA A 390 8.60 17.43 4.46
CA ALA A 390 7.75 17.00 3.36
C ALA A 390 6.43 17.77 3.32
N ASN A 391 5.92 17.99 2.12
CA ASN A 391 4.56 18.45 1.89
C ASN A 391 3.84 17.43 1.03
N SER A 392 2.66 16.98 1.48
CA SER A 392 1.81 16.03 0.79
C SER A 392 0.42 16.64 0.60
N ARG A 393 -0.05 16.66 -0.64
CA ARG A 393 -1.38 17.17 -0.98
C ARG A 393 -2.15 16.11 -1.77
N TYR A 394 -3.36 15.84 -1.33
CA TYR A 394 -4.34 15.03 -2.05
C TYR A 394 -5.57 15.89 -2.34
N THR A 395 -6.12 15.75 -3.55
CA THR A 395 -7.37 16.41 -3.97
C THR A 395 -8.23 15.38 -4.69
N SER A 396 -9.52 15.35 -4.35
CA SER A 396 -10.53 14.56 -5.04
C SER A 396 -11.72 15.43 -5.38
N ASP A 397 -12.02 15.52 -6.67
CA ASP A 397 -13.15 16.26 -7.22
C ASP A 397 -14.09 15.27 -7.91
N TYR A 398 -15.35 15.30 -7.52
CA TYR A 398 -16.40 14.55 -8.19
C TYR A 398 -17.53 15.48 -8.64
N THR A 399 -17.95 15.28 -9.87
CA THR A 399 -19.08 16.00 -10.45
C THR A 399 -20.03 15.04 -11.12
N PHE A 400 -21.27 15.04 -10.68
CA PHE A 400 -22.37 14.35 -11.34
C PHE A 400 -23.46 15.37 -11.69
N GLY A 401 -23.96 15.32 -12.91
CA GLY A 401 -25.05 16.21 -13.37
C GLY A 401 -25.90 15.53 -14.45
N VAL A 402 -27.17 15.85 -14.44
CA VAL A 402 -28.10 15.45 -15.50
C VAL A 402 -28.75 16.70 -16.04
N ASP A 403 -28.42 17.07 -17.27
CA ASP A 403 -29.06 18.15 -17.99
C ASP A 403 -30.19 17.59 -18.87
N VAL A 404 -31.40 18.02 -18.60
CA VAL A 404 -32.56 17.65 -19.43
C VAL A 404 -32.76 18.73 -20.49
N SER A 405 -32.43 18.41 -21.74
CA SER A 405 -32.69 19.27 -22.87
C SER A 405 -34.19 19.25 -23.19
N ASP A 406 -34.89 20.36 -22.91
CA ASP A 406 -36.30 20.52 -23.31
C ASP A 406 -36.37 20.93 -24.77
N THR A 407 -36.74 20.01 -25.64
CA THR A 407 -37.10 20.28 -27.03
C THR A 407 -38.63 20.51 -27.23
N SER A 408 -39.44 20.39 -26.18
CA SER A 408 -40.86 20.58 -26.22
C SER A 408 -41.32 21.88 -25.56
N ARG A 409 -42.10 22.69 -26.27
CA ARG A 409 -42.61 24.03 -25.95
C ARG A 409 -43.53 24.16 -24.72
N THR A 410 -43.30 23.42 -23.66
CA THR A 410 -44.09 23.55 -22.41
C THR A 410 -43.17 23.92 -21.26
N ARG A 411 -43.40 25.11 -20.72
CA ARG A 411 -42.99 25.85 -19.49
C ARG A 411 -42.26 25.11 -18.35
N PHE A 412 -41.47 24.10 -18.58
CA PHE A 412 -40.54 23.60 -17.55
C PHE A 412 -39.19 24.28 -17.77
N ARG A 413 -38.73 25.02 -16.75
CA ARG A 413 -37.37 25.58 -16.75
C ARG A 413 -36.39 24.41 -16.91
N ALA A 414 -35.58 24.43 -17.96
CA ALA A 414 -34.42 23.59 -18.09
C ALA A 414 -33.58 23.80 -16.86
N GLY A 415 -33.39 22.76 -16.08
CA GLY A 415 -32.57 22.74 -14.89
C GLY A 415 -32.02 21.36 -14.65
N GLY A 416 -30.70 21.26 -14.51
CA GLY A 416 -30.04 19.99 -14.23
C GLY A 416 -30.09 19.66 -12.72
N ILE A 417 -30.25 18.37 -12.40
CA ILE A 417 -29.96 17.86 -11.05
C ILE A 417 -28.48 17.51 -11.02
N GLY A 418 -27.75 18.01 -10.01
CA GLY A 418 -26.31 17.75 -9.93
C GLY A 418 -25.83 17.56 -8.50
N THR A 419 -24.71 16.88 -8.39
CA THR A 419 -23.93 16.73 -7.17
C THR A 419 -22.48 17.07 -7.48
N ALA A 420 -21.86 17.91 -6.66
CA ALA A 420 -20.42 18.14 -6.68
C ALA A 420 -19.85 17.86 -5.29
N GLU A 421 -18.80 17.09 -5.25
CA GLU A 421 -18.03 16.78 -4.03
C GLU A 421 -16.59 17.22 -4.24
N HIS A 422 -16.03 17.85 -3.22
CA HIS A 422 -14.63 18.25 -3.18
C HIS A 422 -14.03 17.82 -1.85
N ASN A 423 -12.88 17.13 -1.89
CA ASN A 423 -12.14 16.75 -0.70
C ASN A 423 -10.65 17.03 -0.90
N THR A 424 -10.04 17.72 0.03
CA THR A 424 -8.59 18.03 -0.02
C THR A 424 -7.96 17.68 1.31
N ILE A 425 -6.76 17.09 1.25
CA ILE A 425 -5.83 16.97 2.37
C ILE A 425 -4.57 17.73 1.99
N ASN A 426 -4.07 18.57 2.87
CA ASN A 426 -2.74 19.14 2.77
C ASN A 426 -2.00 18.93 4.08
N GLU A 427 -0.86 18.24 4.01
CA GLU A 427 -0.02 17.87 5.14
C GLU A 427 1.38 18.45 4.96
N LEU A 428 1.84 19.21 5.92
CA LEU A 428 3.23 19.65 6.04
C LEU A 428 3.85 18.92 7.23
N SER A 429 4.89 18.13 6.99
CA SER A 429 5.57 17.32 8.00
C SER A 429 7.04 17.71 8.16
N LEU A 430 7.50 17.69 9.41
CA LEU A 430 8.89 17.83 9.81
C LEU A 430 9.24 16.63 10.68
N ARG A 431 10.16 15.79 10.22
CA ARG A 431 10.65 14.59 10.94
C ARG A 431 12.14 14.68 11.16
N LEU A 432 12.56 14.45 12.40
CA LEU A 432 13.97 14.30 12.77
C LEU A 432 14.12 12.94 13.45
N ASP A 433 14.81 12.05 12.79
CA ASP A 433 15.17 10.74 13.32
C ASP A 433 16.65 10.73 13.71
N MET A 434 16.94 10.22 14.88
CA MET A 434 18.30 10.04 15.41
C MET A 434 18.52 8.56 15.68
N ASP A 435 19.58 8.00 15.11
CA ASP A 435 20.04 6.63 15.35
C ASP A 435 21.35 6.68 16.12
N TRP A 436 21.36 6.17 17.34
CA TRP A 436 22.50 6.19 18.23
C TRP A 436 22.86 4.79 18.72
N HIS A 437 24.09 4.40 18.48
CA HIS A 437 24.67 3.13 18.93
C HIS A 437 25.70 3.38 20.03
N PRO A 438 25.27 3.62 21.30
CA PRO A 438 26.19 3.91 22.41
C PRO A 438 27.06 2.72 22.77
N HIS A 439 26.53 1.52 22.60
CA HIS A 439 27.17 0.24 22.89
C HIS A 439 26.71 -0.82 21.87
N GLN A 440 27.49 -1.89 21.71
CA GLN A 440 27.16 -2.98 20.77
C GLN A 440 25.79 -3.63 21.04
N ASP A 441 25.33 -3.62 22.29
CA ASP A 441 24.11 -4.28 22.72
C ASP A 441 22.89 -3.34 22.65
N HIS A 442 23.09 -2.06 22.32
CA HIS A 442 22.05 -1.04 22.28
C HIS A 442 21.99 -0.31 20.95
N GLY A 443 20.83 -0.36 20.32
CA GLY A 443 20.46 0.44 19.16
C GLY A 443 19.34 1.40 19.53
N VAL A 444 19.70 2.65 19.89
CA VAL A 444 18.74 3.65 20.35
C VAL A 444 18.27 4.52 19.20
N ALA A 445 16.99 4.47 18.89
CA ALA A 445 16.34 5.38 17.94
C ALA A 445 15.45 6.36 18.71
N PHE A 446 15.60 7.65 18.44
CA PHE A 446 14.76 8.68 19.04
C PHE A 446 14.58 9.85 18.09
N GLY A 447 13.52 10.62 18.29
CA GLY A 447 13.24 11.70 17.36
C GLY A 447 11.98 12.48 17.67
N LEU A 448 11.68 13.38 16.75
CA LEU A 448 10.48 14.20 16.76
C LEU A 448 9.80 14.15 15.38
N ASP A 449 8.48 14.31 15.40
CA ASP A 449 7.64 14.31 14.22
C ASP A 449 6.51 15.32 14.44
N VAL A 450 6.41 16.30 13.54
CA VAL A 450 5.40 17.36 13.62
C VAL A 450 4.69 17.45 12.29
N ASP A 451 3.40 17.10 12.29
CA ASP A 451 2.53 17.18 11.13
C ASP A 451 1.48 18.28 11.33
N GLN A 452 1.40 19.20 10.38
CA GLN A 452 0.29 20.13 10.26
C GLN A 452 -0.61 19.66 9.12
N THR A 453 -1.82 19.22 9.45
CA THR A 453 -2.79 18.73 8.47
C THR A 453 -3.95 19.70 8.36
N THR A 454 -4.39 19.93 7.12
CA THR A 454 -5.62 20.66 6.80
C THR A 454 -6.47 19.75 5.90
N THR A 455 -7.74 19.57 6.25
CA THR A 455 -8.70 18.83 5.44
C THR A 455 -9.90 19.70 5.13
N THR A 456 -10.33 19.65 3.88
CA THR A 456 -11.59 20.29 3.46
C THR A 456 -12.47 19.24 2.81
N TYR A 457 -13.73 19.25 3.13
CA TYR A 457 -14.76 18.46 2.44
C TYR A 457 -15.98 19.32 2.19
N GLY A 458 -16.48 19.30 0.96
CA GLY A 458 -17.66 20.02 0.56
C GLY A 458 -18.58 19.17 -0.30
N LEU A 459 -19.86 19.12 0.03
CA LEU A 459 -20.90 18.51 -0.78
C LEU A 459 -21.90 19.57 -1.21
N THR A 460 -22.08 19.73 -2.52
CA THR A 460 -23.05 20.65 -3.13
C THR A 460 -24.10 19.86 -3.90
N LEU A 461 -25.36 20.13 -3.65
CA LEU A 461 -26.47 19.60 -4.46
C LEU A 461 -27.11 20.72 -5.25
N THR A 462 -27.34 20.47 -6.53
CA THR A 462 -28.10 21.35 -7.42
C THR A 462 -29.46 20.75 -7.68
N ASP A 463 -30.52 21.48 -7.32
CA ASP A 463 -31.92 21.11 -7.60
C ASP A 463 -32.55 22.21 -8.46
N PRO A 464 -32.99 21.91 -9.70
CA PRO A 464 -33.56 22.89 -10.61
C PRO A 464 -34.84 23.53 -10.10
N PHE A 465 -35.55 22.84 -9.18
CA PHE A 465 -36.81 23.33 -8.60
C PHE A 465 -36.59 24.17 -7.35
N ARG A 466 -35.46 23.97 -6.66
CA ARG A 466 -35.17 24.64 -5.38
C ARG A 466 -33.94 25.52 -5.41
N GLY A 467 -33.24 25.58 -6.54
CA GLY A 467 -31.97 26.28 -6.69
C GLY A 467 -30.79 25.52 -6.13
N THR A 468 -29.58 25.99 -6.39
CA THR A 468 -28.35 25.39 -5.87
C THR A 468 -28.31 25.50 -4.35
N ARG A 469 -28.22 24.39 -3.64
CA ARG A 469 -27.95 24.37 -2.21
C ARG A 469 -26.47 24.04 -2.04
N SER A 470 -25.65 25.04 -1.81
CA SER A 470 -24.26 24.83 -1.37
C SER A 470 -24.24 24.49 0.11
N GLY A 471 -23.40 23.53 0.48
CA GLY A 471 -23.05 23.28 1.89
C GLY A 471 -24.03 22.43 2.66
N LEU A 472 -24.49 21.30 2.07
CA LEU A 472 -25.15 20.27 2.89
C LEU A 472 -24.18 19.69 3.93
N VAL A 473 -22.91 19.56 3.59
CA VAL A 473 -21.79 19.26 4.50
C VAL A 473 -20.62 20.12 4.06
N GLY A 474 -20.11 20.95 4.94
CA GLY A 474 -18.86 21.67 4.78
C GLY A 474 -18.02 21.40 6.01
N LEU A 475 -16.92 20.70 5.85
CA LEU A 475 -15.93 20.43 6.90
C LEU A 475 -14.63 21.10 6.48
N ASP A 476 -14.20 22.06 7.27
CA ASP A 476 -12.88 22.69 7.14
C ASP A 476 -12.16 22.51 8.47
N GLN A 477 -11.17 21.65 8.49
CA GLN A 477 -10.48 21.24 9.70
C GLN A 477 -8.98 21.46 9.54
N LYS A 478 -8.37 21.98 10.60
CA LYS A 478 -6.91 22.17 10.68
C LYS A 478 -6.43 21.71 12.04
N GLY A 479 -5.33 20.96 12.05
CA GLY A 479 -4.75 20.46 13.30
C GLY A 479 -3.25 20.25 13.20
N ILE A 480 -2.62 20.27 14.36
CA ILE A 480 -1.20 19.92 14.53
C ILE A 480 -1.13 18.65 15.35
N GLN A 481 -0.35 17.71 14.87
CA GLN A 481 0.10 16.52 15.58
C GLN A 481 1.60 16.70 15.86
N ALA A 482 1.99 16.79 17.12
CA ALA A 482 3.38 16.88 17.52
C ALA A 482 3.74 15.66 18.36
N SER A 483 4.75 14.93 17.93
CA SER A 483 5.15 13.67 18.55
C SER A 483 6.63 13.65 18.86
N VAL A 484 6.97 12.99 19.97
CA VAL A 484 8.33 12.59 20.30
C VAL A 484 8.33 11.07 20.51
N TYR A 485 9.41 10.43 20.13
CA TYR A 485 9.56 8.99 20.35
C TYR A 485 10.96 8.65 20.80
N ALA A 486 11.06 7.55 21.54
CA ALA A 486 12.31 6.88 21.85
C ALA A 486 12.11 5.37 21.83
N GLN A 487 13.10 4.65 21.35
CA GLN A 487 13.11 3.20 21.25
C GLN A 487 14.53 2.70 21.46
N ASP A 488 14.70 1.61 22.22
CA ASP A 488 15.98 0.93 22.39
C ASP A 488 15.83 -0.55 21.97
N GLU A 489 16.61 -0.96 20.99
CA GLU A 489 16.83 -2.36 20.65
C GLU A 489 17.98 -2.88 21.50
N TRP A 490 17.65 -3.61 22.55
CA TRP A 490 18.60 -4.12 23.52
C TRP A 490 18.87 -5.62 23.33
N SER A 491 20.08 -5.96 22.92
CA SER A 491 20.56 -7.33 22.83
C SER A 491 21.04 -7.81 24.21
N LEU A 492 20.09 -8.30 25.04
CA LEU A 492 20.38 -8.83 26.38
C LEU A 492 21.39 -9.97 26.36
N THR A 493 21.34 -10.78 25.32
CA THR A 493 22.31 -11.80 24.97
C THR A 493 22.38 -11.89 23.45
N PRO A 494 23.40 -12.55 22.86
CA PRO A 494 23.44 -12.78 21.42
C PRO A 494 22.21 -13.52 20.85
N LEU A 495 21.47 -14.24 21.71
CA LEU A 495 20.28 -15.02 21.34
C LEU A 495 18.97 -14.30 21.67
N PHE A 496 18.99 -13.28 22.52
CA PHE A 496 17.78 -12.64 23.01
C PHE A 496 17.82 -11.13 22.89
N THR A 497 16.97 -10.58 22.04
CA THR A 497 16.82 -9.14 21.80
C THR A 497 15.44 -8.69 22.26
N VAL A 498 15.39 -7.59 22.95
CA VAL A 498 14.17 -6.90 23.39
C VAL A 498 14.19 -5.50 22.81
N THR A 499 13.13 -5.10 22.14
CA THR A 499 12.95 -3.71 21.72
C THR A 499 11.88 -3.06 22.57
N LEU A 500 12.20 -1.97 23.23
CA LEU A 500 11.27 -1.18 24.03
C LEU A 500 11.15 0.21 23.42
N GLY A 501 9.94 0.64 23.15
CA GLY A 501 9.68 1.94 22.55
C GLY A 501 8.44 2.61 23.12
N CYS A 502 8.43 3.93 23.06
CA CYS A 502 7.26 4.73 23.39
C CYS A 502 7.18 5.94 22.46
N ARG A 503 5.98 6.25 22.00
CA ARG A 503 5.68 7.48 21.26
C ARG A 503 4.69 8.31 22.10
N GLY A 504 5.03 9.57 22.35
CA GLY A 504 4.15 10.56 22.96
C GLY A 504 3.66 11.53 21.88
N THR A 505 2.35 11.65 21.70
CA THR A 505 1.74 12.51 20.68
C THR A 505 0.81 13.53 21.32
N TYR A 506 1.08 14.80 21.15
CA TYR A 506 0.14 15.88 21.43
C TYR A 506 -0.70 16.15 20.18
N TYR A 507 -2.02 16.03 20.30
CA TYR A 507 -2.96 16.29 19.21
C TYR A 507 -3.77 17.56 19.52
N GLN A 508 -3.47 18.62 18.78
CA GLN A 508 -4.00 19.95 19.03
C GLN A 508 -5.53 20.07 18.91
N PRO A 509 -6.24 19.42 17.94
CA PRO A 509 -7.69 19.55 17.86
C PRO A 509 -8.45 19.09 19.11
N THR A 510 -7.98 18.03 19.78
CA THR A 510 -8.58 17.56 21.04
C THR A 510 -7.84 18.05 22.28
N ARG A 511 -6.68 18.73 22.12
CA ARG A 511 -5.79 19.19 23.20
C ARG A 511 -5.37 18.07 24.15
N GLN A 512 -5.19 16.87 23.63
CA GLN A 512 -4.86 15.67 24.41
C GLN A 512 -3.44 15.20 24.12
N LEU A 513 -2.80 14.66 25.15
CA LEU A 513 -1.56 13.92 25.03
C LEU A 513 -1.86 12.42 25.06
N PHE A 514 -1.34 11.70 24.08
CA PHE A 514 -1.45 10.25 23.97
C PHE A 514 -0.09 9.61 24.16
N LEU A 515 -0.06 8.46 24.82
CA LEU A 515 1.14 7.64 25.00
C LEU A 515 0.89 6.28 24.39
N ASP A 516 1.81 5.86 23.49
CA ASP A 516 1.72 4.63 22.72
C ASP A 516 2.96 3.77 22.98
N PRO A 517 2.95 2.97 24.07
CA PRO A 517 4.05 2.04 24.38
C PRO A 517 4.08 0.88 23.39
N ARG A 518 5.28 0.40 23.09
CA ARG A 518 5.53 -0.73 22.18
C ARG A 518 6.66 -1.59 22.73
N MET A 519 6.54 -2.88 22.52
CA MET A 519 7.58 -3.84 22.86
C MET A 519 7.62 -4.94 21.82
N SER A 520 8.80 -5.35 21.41
CA SER A 520 9.00 -6.57 20.66
C SER A 520 10.11 -7.42 21.29
N LEU A 521 10.04 -8.72 21.02
CA LEU A 521 10.94 -9.75 21.52
C LEU A 521 11.38 -10.63 20.36
N ARG A 522 12.66 -10.96 20.35
CA ARG A 522 13.23 -11.96 19.46
C ARG A 522 14.13 -12.92 20.27
N TYR A 523 13.89 -14.21 20.14
CA TYR A 523 14.68 -15.24 20.78
C TYR A 523 15.13 -16.27 19.77
N VAL A 524 16.44 -16.38 19.54
CA VAL A 524 17.06 -17.40 18.67
C VAL A 524 17.21 -18.68 19.47
N LEU A 525 16.37 -19.65 19.18
CA LEU A 525 16.33 -20.93 19.89
C LEU A 525 17.42 -21.88 19.37
N THR A 526 17.63 -21.89 18.05
CA THR A 526 18.71 -22.61 17.34
C THR A 526 19.17 -21.74 16.17
N ASP A 527 20.23 -22.13 15.48
CA ASP A 527 20.72 -21.41 14.28
C ASP A 527 19.63 -21.22 13.21
N ASN A 528 18.65 -22.11 13.18
CA ASN A 528 17.58 -22.14 12.18
C ASN A 528 16.20 -21.76 12.74
N LEU A 529 16.02 -21.64 14.05
CA LEU A 529 14.71 -21.40 14.66
C LEU A 529 14.75 -20.19 15.57
N SER A 530 13.90 -19.21 15.30
CA SER A 530 13.68 -18.05 16.15
C SER A 530 12.21 -17.92 16.54
N LEU A 531 11.98 -17.48 17.77
CA LEU A 531 10.67 -17.06 18.27
C LEU A 531 10.61 -15.54 18.28
N LYS A 532 9.42 -15.00 18.02
CA LYS A 532 9.20 -13.57 17.94
C LYS A 532 7.86 -13.20 18.55
N GLY A 533 7.78 -11.98 19.10
CA GLY A 533 6.54 -11.45 19.64
C GLY A 533 6.54 -9.94 19.68
N ALA A 534 5.37 -9.33 19.58
CA ALA A 534 5.20 -7.89 19.71
C ALA A 534 3.88 -7.55 20.38
N VAL A 535 3.92 -6.48 21.19
CA VAL A 535 2.74 -5.82 21.72
C VAL A 535 2.89 -4.32 21.53
N GLY A 536 1.80 -3.62 21.21
CA GLY A 536 1.89 -2.19 21.00
C GLY A 536 0.54 -1.52 20.91
N ARG A 537 0.54 -0.23 21.24
CA ARG A 537 -0.60 0.67 21.07
C ARG A 537 -0.34 1.64 19.92
N TYR A 538 -1.41 1.91 19.17
CA TYR A 538 -1.35 2.72 17.95
C TYR A 538 -2.56 3.65 17.88
N ARG A 539 -2.38 4.85 17.32
CA ARG A 539 -3.40 5.89 17.20
C ARG A 539 -3.58 6.34 15.77
N GLN A 540 -4.81 6.76 15.43
CA GLN A 540 -5.13 7.37 14.13
C GLN A 540 -5.89 8.68 14.35
N PHE A 541 -5.51 9.71 13.60
CA PHE A 541 -6.05 11.06 13.71
C PHE A 541 -6.73 11.54 12.42
N LEU A 542 -6.57 10.82 11.34
CA LEU A 542 -7.17 11.08 10.03
C LEU A 542 -7.89 9.82 9.56
N ASN A 543 -9.17 9.90 9.24
CA ASN A 543 -9.98 8.77 8.81
C ASN A 543 -10.51 8.98 7.39
N ARG A 544 -10.54 7.91 6.60
CA ARG A 544 -11.28 7.88 5.34
C ARG A 544 -12.65 7.27 5.59
N ILE A 545 -13.68 7.99 5.27
CA ILE A 545 -15.05 7.61 5.48
C ILE A 545 -15.66 7.17 4.17
N VAL A 546 -16.19 5.96 4.15
CA VAL A 546 -16.88 5.39 2.98
C VAL A 546 -18.33 5.85 2.98
N ASN A 547 -18.74 6.52 1.91
CA ASN A 547 -20.13 6.90 1.72
C ASN A 547 -20.88 5.78 0.98
N GLU A 548 -21.72 5.02 1.68
CA GLU A 548 -22.50 3.91 1.14
C GLU A 548 -23.75 4.36 0.37
N ASN A 549 -23.70 5.41 -0.42
CA ASN A 549 -24.83 5.77 -1.27
C ASN A 549 -24.94 4.83 -2.47
N ILE A 550 -25.85 3.85 -2.39
CA ILE A 550 -26.04 2.82 -3.41
C ILE A 550 -26.46 3.40 -4.77
N ALA A 551 -27.20 4.47 -4.79
CA ALA A 551 -27.71 5.07 -6.02
C ALA A 551 -26.62 5.78 -6.83
N GLN A 552 -25.52 6.19 -6.18
CA GLN A 552 -24.45 7.00 -6.76
C GLN A 552 -23.07 6.33 -6.74
N GLY A 553 -22.98 5.08 -6.25
CA GLY A 553 -21.71 4.41 -6.00
C GLY A 553 -21.13 4.77 -4.62
N SER A 554 -20.18 3.96 -4.16
CA SER A 554 -19.43 4.22 -2.92
C SER A 554 -18.41 5.30 -3.17
N ARG A 555 -18.36 6.34 -2.31
CA ARG A 555 -17.39 7.43 -2.37
C ARG A 555 -16.79 7.65 -1.02
N ASP A 556 -15.49 7.85 -1.05
CA ASP A 556 -14.69 8.02 0.15
C ASP A 556 -14.25 9.46 0.30
N PHE A 557 -14.26 9.97 1.50
CA PHE A 557 -13.71 11.27 1.82
C PHE A 557 -12.94 11.25 3.14
N TRP A 558 -11.95 12.10 3.25
CA TRP A 558 -11.08 12.17 4.41
C TRP A 558 -11.51 13.27 5.37
N VAL A 559 -11.48 12.94 6.66
CA VAL A 559 -11.78 13.86 7.75
C VAL A 559 -10.83 13.68 8.91
N MET A 560 -10.50 14.76 9.60
CA MET A 560 -9.71 14.71 10.82
C MET A 560 -10.60 14.35 12.01
N THR A 561 -10.02 13.64 12.98
CA THR A 561 -10.67 13.45 14.27
C THR A 561 -10.70 14.76 15.07
N GLY A 562 -11.68 14.92 15.94
CA GLY A 562 -11.89 16.14 16.71
C GLY A 562 -13.04 15.99 17.71
N ASP A 563 -13.84 17.05 17.87
CA ASP A 563 -14.95 17.06 18.82
C ASP A 563 -16.08 16.09 18.47
N GLN A 564 -16.27 15.81 17.16
CA GLN A 564 -17.36 14.94 16.70
C GLN A 564 -17.05 13.45 16.91
N PHE A 565 -15.79 13.04 16.79
CA PHE A 565 -15.34 11.67 17.01
C PHE A 565 -13.90 11.63 17.48
N ARG A 566 -13.65 10.73 18.42
CA ARG A 566 -12.33 10.60 19.08
C ARG A 566 -11.30 9.97 18.15
N PRO A 567 -10.00 10.26 18.34
CA PRO A 567 -8.94 9.53 17.69
C PRO A 567 -9.08 8.02 17.85
N GLY A 568 -8.87 7.31 16.74
CA GLY A 568 -8.86 5.85 16.72
C GLY A 568 -7.74 5.28 17.59
N ASN A 569 -7.97 4.12 18.20
CA ASN A 569 -6.98 3.37 18.95
C ASN A 569 -6.97 1.91 18.52
N SER A 570 -5.78 1.30 18.41
CA SER A 570 -5.61 -0.12 18.18
C SER A 570 -4.53 -0.69 19.11
N ASP A 571 -4.85 -1.77 19.82
CA ASP A 571 -3.90 -2.54 20.60
C ASP A 571 -3.59 -3.84 19.86
N HIS A 572 -2.32 -4.09 19.55
CA HIS A 572 -1.85 -5.26 18.82
C HIS A 572 -1.12 -6.22 19.75
N ILE A 573 -1.34 -7.50 19.53
CA ILE A 573 -0.54 -8.61 20.08
C ILE A 573 -0.20 -9.51 18.91
N VAL A 574 1.09 -9.77 18.70
CA VAL A 574 1.60 -10.69 17.67
C VAL A 574 2.56 -11.65 18.34
N VAL A 575 2.44 -12.94 18.05
CA VAL A 575 3.38 -13.97 18.47
C VAL A 575 3.65 -14.91 17.29
N GLY A 576 4.88 -15.36 17.14
CA GLY A 576 5.23 -16.20 16.01
C GLY A 576 6.57 -16.90 16.16
N GLY A 577 6.92 -17.66 15.13
CA GLY A 577 8.20 -18.31 15.02
C GLY A 577 8.60 -18.48 13.57
N THR A 578 9.88 -18.33 13.31
CA THR A 578 10.48 -18.48 11.98
C THR A 578 11.51 -19.59 12.04
N TRP A 579 11.33 -20.59 11.19
CA TRP A 579 12.35 -21.58 10.89
C TRP A 579 12.91 -21.31 9.50
N GLU A 580 14.23 -21.21 9.42
CA GLU A 580 14.92 -20.84 8.20
C GLU A 580 16.21 -21.62 8.03
N ASN A 581 16.44 -22.14 6.82
CA ASN A 581 17.74 -22.67 6.40
C ASN A 581 18.20 -21.99 5.10
N ALA A 582 19.25 -22.49 4.45
CA ALA A 582 19.74 -21.93 3.21
C ALA A 582 18.63 -21.82 2.14
N ASP A 583 17.79 -22.84 1.95
CA ASP A 583 16.83 -22.96 0.84
C ASP A 583 15.40 -22.56 1.19
N LEU A 584 14.98 -22.81 2.42
CA LEU A 584 13.58 -22.71 2.84
C LEU A 584 13.43 -21.78 4.03
N LEU A 585 12.31 -21.04 4.03
CA LEU A 585 11.81 -20.29 5.17
C LEU A 585 10.39 -20.76 5.47
N PHE A 586 10.12 -21.06 6.73
CA PHE A 586 8.78 -21.31 7.24
C PHE A 586 8.51 -20.36 8.41
N ASP A 587 7.47 -19.53 8.25
CA ASP A 587 7.07 -18.52 9.22
C ASP A 587 5.61 -18.73 9.65
N VAL A 588 5.36 -18.65 10.95
CA VAL A 588 4.01 -18.74 11.51
C VAL A 588 3.82 -17.58 12.46
N GLU A 589 2.75 -16.80 12.26
CA GLU A 589 2.38 -15.71 13.14
C GLU A 589 0.91 -15.80 13.54
N ALA A 590 0.61 -15.66 14.81
CA ALA A 590 -0.74 -15.44 15.33
C ALA A 590 -0.86 -14.00 15.83
N TYR A 591 -2.00 -13.37 15.55
CA TYR A 591 -2.24 -11.99 15.93
C TYR A 591 -3.63 -11.76 16.51
N ARG A 592 -3.73 -10.71 17.33
CA ARG A 592 -4.98 -10.11 17.76
C ARG A 592 -4.82 -8.59 17.75
N LYS A 593 -5.79 -7.91 17.13
CA LYS A 593 -5.96 -6.46 17.15
C LYS A 593 -7.30 -6.13 17.80
N THR A 594 -7.31 -5.23 18.77
CA THR A 594 -8.53 -4.65 19.32
C THR A 594 -8.55 -3.17 18.96
N MET A 595 -9.64 -2.73 18.34
CA MET A 595 -9.79 -1.39 17.80
C MET A 595 -10.93 -0.66 18.47
N SER A 596 -10.78 0.64 18.67
CA SER A 596 -11.84 1.52 19.16
C SER A 596 -11.76 2.88 18.47
N GLY A 597 -12.86 3.63 18.47
CA GLY A 597 -12.94 4.87 17.73
C GLY A 597 -12.99 4.66 16.22
N LEU A 598 -13.41 3.47 15.75
CA LEU A 598 -13.76 3.24 14.36
C LEU A 598 -14.93 4.14 14.00
N VAL A 599 -14.91 4.67 12.79
CA VAL A 599 -15.95 5.58 12.30
C VAL A 599 -16.61 4.97 11.08
N GLU A 600 -17.93 4.92 11.07
CA GLU A 600 -18.74 4.50 9.95
C GLU A 600 -19.80 5.54 9.65
N PHE A 601 -20.03 5.79 8.39
CA PHE A 601 -21.05 6.69 7.90
C PHE A 601 -22.05 5.90 7.08
N SER A 602 -23.31 5.87 7.49
CA SER A 602 -24.34 5.16 6.75
C SER A 602 -25.64 5.95 6.70
N GLN A 603 -26.06 6.28 5.50
CA GLN A 603 -27.38 6.87 5.24
C GLN A 603 -28.50 5.83 5.30
N ARG A 604 -28.17 4.53 5.22
CA ARG A 604 -29.14 3.43 5.08
C ARG A 604 -30.01 3.19 6.29
N PHE A 605 -29.52 3.54 7.49
CA PHE A 605 -30.10 3.11 8.75
C PHE A 605 -30.80 4.22 9.53
N ARG A 606 -31.00 5.41 8.92
CA ARG A 606 -31.63 6.56 9.56
C ARG A 606 -32.80 7.10 8.77
N THR A 607 -33.89 7.39 9.47
CA THR A 607 -35.18 7.72 8.91
C THR A 607 -35.50 9.22 8.89
N THR A 608 -34.70 10.07 9.52
CA THR A 608 -34.96 11.52 9.63
C THR A 608 -33.90 12.35 8.90
N ALA A 609 -34.34 13.48 8.32
CA ALA A 609 -33.47 14.36 7.54
C ALA A 609 -32.32 14.99 8.37
N GLU A 610 -32.49 15.11 9.70
CA GLU A 610 -31.46 15.63 10.60
C GLU A 610 -30.36 14.61 10.90
N ASP A 611 -30.66 13.30 10.75
CA ASP A 611 -29.75 12.19 11.01
C ASP A 611 -28.95 11.74 9.79
N LEU A 612 -29.16 12.35 8.62
CA LEU A 612 -28.54 11.98 7.35
C LEU A 612 -26.99 12.04 7.36
N TYR A 613 -26.40 12.72 8.33
CA TYR A 613 -24.96 12.98 8.40
C TYR A 613 -24.33 12.58 9.74
N ALA A 614 -24.98 11.71 10.51
CA ALA A 614 -24.39 11.26 11.76
C ALA A 614 -23.39 10.12 11.53
N PHE A 615 -22.20 10.33 12.04
CA PHE A 615 -21.16 9.33 12.10
C PHE A 615 -21.41 8.40 13.28
N ALA A 616 -21.31 7.09 13.05
CA ALA A 616 -21.34 6.11 14.11
C ALA A 616 -19.90 5.81 14.56
N SER A 617 -19.67 5.85 15.88
CA SER A 617 -18.40 5.40 16.46
C SER A 617 -18.56 3.98 17.00
N GLY A 618 -17.58 3.12 16.71
CA GLY A 618 -17.62 1.71 17.06
C GLY A 618 -16.29 1.15 17.50
N THR A 619 -16.32 -0.17 17.74
CA THR A 619 -15.17 -0.98 18.11
C THR A 619 -15.01 -2.16 17.15
N GLY A 620 -13.82 -2.73 17.11
CA GLY A 620 -13.54 -3.89 16.28
C GLY A 620 -12.54 -4.84 16.93
N VAL A 621 -12.64 -6.11 16.56
CA VAL A 621 -11.67 -7.14 16.93
C VAL A 621 -11.28 -7.92 15.69
N SER A 622 -9.98 -7.94 15.39
CA SER A 622 -9.41 -8.81 14.35
C SER A 622 -8.45 -9.80 14.98
N ARG A 623 -8.50 -11.05 14.53
CA ARG A 623 -7.62 -12.13 14.98
C ARG A 623 -7.37 -13.13 13.87
N GLY A 624 -6.18 -13.69 13.83
CA GLY A 624 -5.84 -14.67 12.81
C GLY A 624 -4.53 -15.39 13.08
N ILE A 625 -4.31 -16.42 12.26
CA ILE A 625 -3.06 -17.17 12.18
C ILE A 625 -2.63 -17.17 10.72
N GLU A 626 -1.38 -16.86 10.50
CA GLU A 626 -0.73 -16.75 9.20
C GLU A 626 0.37 -17.80 9.09
N PHE A 627 0.47 -18.44 7.93
CA PHE A 627 1.53 -19.39 7.59
C PHE A 627 2.19 -18.96 6.29
N LEU A 628 3.50 -18.98 6.24
CA LEU A 628 4.29 -18.71 5.05
C LEU A 628 5.33 -19.80 4.91
N LEU A 629 5.34 -20.50 3.77
CA LEU A 629 6.41 -21.39 3.35
C LEU A 629 7.02 -20.83 2.08
N GLN A 630 8.30 -20.48 2.11
CA GLN A 630 9.03 -19.88 0.98
C GLN A 630 10.23 -20.75 0.61
N LYS A 631 10.38 -21.02 -0.70
CA LYS A 631 11.61 -21.50 -1.30
C LYS A 631 12.39 -20.31 -1.84
N LYS A 632 13.60 -20.10 -1.31
CA LYS A 632 14.40 -18.89 -1.49
C LYS A 632 15.30 -18.92 -2.72
N HIS A 633 15.95 -20.04 -3.02
CA HIS A 633 17.04 -20.12 -4.00
C HIS A 633 16.80 -21.14 -5.11
N GLY A 634 17.54 -20.95 -6.21
CA GLY A 634 17.58 -21.83 -7.38
C GLY A 634 16.75 -21.31 -8.56
N ALA A 635 16.73 -22.08 -9.64
CA ALA A 635 15.96 -21.76 -10.84
C ALA A 635 14.44 -21.67 -10.55
N TYR A 636 13.97 -22.42 -9.56
CA TYR A 636 12.58 -22.37 -9.07
C TYR A 636 12.55 -21.75 -7.68
N THR A 637 11.77 -20.65 -7.54
CA THR A 637 11.50 -19.95 -6.28
C THR A 637 10.00 -19.70 -6.15
N GLY A 638 9.55 -19.33 -4.95
CA GLY A 638 8.15 -19.03 -4.72
C GLY A 638 7.74 -19.23 -3.28
N TRP A 639 6.45 -19.03 -2.99
CA TRP A 639 5.89 -19.23 -1.66
C TRP A 639 4.45 -19.70 -1.67
N ILE A 640 4.07 -20.33 -0.58
CA ILE A 640 2.69 -20.65 -0.24
C ILE A 640 2.35 -19.89 1.04
N SER A 641 1.29 -19.13 1.01
CA SER A 641 0.75 -18.48 2.20
C SER A 641 -0.68 -18.95 2.49
N TYR A 642 -0.97 -19.11 3.77
CA TYR A 642 -2.31 -19.40 4.25
C TYR A 642 -2.66 -18.49 5.42
N THR A 643 -3.86 -17.91 5.38
CA THR A 643 -4.38 -17.08 6.44
C THR A 643 -5.73 -17.62 6.91
N LEU A 644 -5.86 -17.82 8.21
CA LEU A 644 -7.13 -18.07 8.88
C LEU A 644 -7.43 -16.86 9.77
N SER A 645 -8.50 -16.10 9.46
CA SER A 645 -8.77 -14.87 10.19
C SER A 645 -10.25 -14.58 10.37
N THR A 646 -10.55 -13.72 11.35
CA THR A 646 -11.86 -13.11 11.56
C THR A 646 -11.71 -11.65 11.93
N THR A 647 -12.61 -10.82 11.43
CA THR A 647 -12.72 -9.41 11.80
C THR A 647 -14.18 -9.07 12.05
N ASP A 648 -14.49 -8.68 13.27
CA ASP A 648 -15.83 -8.35 13.71
C ASP A 648 -15.88 -6.89 14.20
N TYR A 649 -16.95 -6.18 13.84
CA TYR A 649 -17.22 -4.80 14.28
C TYR A 649 -18.47 -4.73 15.12
N THR A 650 -18.51 -3.73 16.00
CA THR A 650 -19.68 -3.42 16.86
C THR A 650 -19.88 -1.91 16.89
N PHE A 651 -21.04 -1.46 16.42
CA PHE A 651 -21.45 -0.06 16.42
C PHE A 651 -22.78 0.07 17.15
N PRO A 652 -22.90 0.90 18.20
CA PRO A 652 -24.12 1.00 18.98
C PRO A 652 -25.37 1.40 18.19
N LEU A 653 -25.19 2.06 17.04
CA LEU A 653 -26.28 2.53 16.19
C LEU A 653 -26.54 1.64 14.96
N ILE A 654 -25.87 0.51 14.86
CA ILE A 654 -26.04 -0.46 13.76
C ILE A 654 -26.43 -1.80 14.38
N ASP A 655 -27.45 -2.45 13.84
CA ASP A 655 -27.97 -3.75 14.27
C ASP A 655 -28.22 -3.81 15.81
N ASP A 656 -28.72 -2.72 16.38
CA ASP A 656 -28.98 -2.59 17.84
C ASP A 656 -27.74 -2.85 18.71
N GLY A 657 -26.57 -2.58 18.21
CA GLY A 657 -25.30 -2.82 18.90
C GLY A 657 -24.81 -4.27 18.85
N ALA A 658 -25.43 -5.13 18.03
CA ALA A 658 -24.93 -6.47 17.81
C ALA A 658 -23.60 -6.45 17.03
N SER A 659 -22.74 -7.44 17.28
CA SER A 659 -21.50 -7.62 16.52
C SER A 659 -21.81 -8.22 15.15
N PHE A 660 -21.15 -7.68 14.09
CA PHE A 660 -21.29 -8.16 12.73
C PHE A 660 -19.90 -8.29 12.06
N PRO A 661 -19.74 -9.18 11.05
CA PRO A 661 -18.49 -9.29 10.32
C PRO A 661 -18.16 -8.00 9.59
N ALA A 662 -16.91 -7.54 9.66
CA ALA A 662 -16.45 -6.42 8.84
C ALA A 662 -16.52 -6.77 7.34
N ALA A 663 -16.71 -5.77 6.47
CA ALA A 663 -16.82 -6.00 5.02
C ALA A 663 -15.61 -6.75 4.43
N GLN A 664 -14.44 -6.56 5.01
CA GLN A 664 -13.19 -7.24 4.65
C GLN A 664 -13.01 -8.60 5.34
N ASP A 665 -13.94 -9.08 6.16
CA ASP A 665 -13.78 -10.39 6.81
C ASP A 665 -13.71 -11.52 5.78
N GLN A 666 -12.63 -12.29 5.81
CA GLN A 666 -12.45 -13.48 4.98
C GLN A 666 -11.80 -14.59 5.81
N ARG A 667 -12.57 -15.67 6.04
CA ARG A 667 -12.18 -16.72 6.97
C ARG A 667 -10.93 -17.48 6.52
N HIS A 668 -10.87 -17.85 5.26
CA HIS A 668 -9.80 -18.65 4.67
C HIS A 668 -9.24 -17.96 3.45
N GLU A 669 -7.93 -17.83 3.37
CA GLU A 669 -7.21 -17.32 2.21
C GLU A 669 -5.96 -18.16 1.97
N VAL A 670 -5.77 -18.60 0.71
CA VAL A 670 -4.59 -19.34 0.25
C VAL A 670 -4.01 -18.62 -0.94
N LYS A 671 -2.69 -18.45 -0.97
CA LYS A 671 -1.97 -17.91 -2.13
C LYS A 671 -0.76 -18.78 -2.41
N ILE A 672 -0.59 -19.16 -3.66
CA ILE A 672 0.53 -19.96 -4.16
C ILE A 672 1.19 -19.15 -5.26
N VAL A 673 2.43 -18.78 -5.04
CA VAL A 673 3.23 -17.97 -5.96
C VAL A 673 4.44 -18.78 -6.39
N ASN A 674 4.63 -18.88 -7.69
CA ASN A 674 5.72 -19.65 -8.28
C ASN A 674 6.43 -18.84 -9.35
N THR A 675 7.75 -18.88 -9.34
CA THR A 675 8.60 -18.33 -10.39
C THR A 675 9.64 -19.35 -10.80
N LEU A 676 9.88 -19.46 -12.12
CA LEU A 676 10.85 -20.36 -12.71
C LEU A 676 11.69 -19.59 -13.72
N SER A 677 13.00 -19.55 -13.49
CA SER A 677 13.97 -18.88 -14.35
C SER A 677 14.81 -19.93 -15.10
N LEU A 678 14.73 -19.96 -16.43
CA LEU A 678 15.46 -20.89 -17.30
C LEU A 678 16.24 -20.07 -18.36
N GLY A 679 17.47 -19.74 -18.04
CA GLY A 679 18.29 -18.87 -18.88
C GLY A 679 17.61 -17.51 -19.09
N PRO A 680 17.36 -17.07 -20.33
CA PRO A 680 16.70 -15.77 -20.60
C PRO A 680 15.19 -15.78 -20.37
N TRP A 681 14.60 -16.94 -20.07
CA TRP A 681 13.18 -17.08 -19.87
C TRP A 681 12.81 -17.05 -18.39
N LYS A 682 11.76 -16.29 -18.07
CA LYS A 682 11.10 -16.30 -16.76
C LYS A 682 9.64 -16.71 -16.92
N PHE A 683 9.19 -17.61 -16.04
CA PHE A 683 7.80 -18.04 -15.95
C PHE A 683 7.27 -17.72 -14.56
N GLY A 684 6.06 -17.17 -14.49
CA GLY A 684 5.36 -16.88 -13.24
C GLY A 684 4.00 -17.57 -13.22
N ALA A 685 3.56 -18.00 -12.04
CA ALA A 685 2.21 -18.50 -11.84
C ALA A 685 1.73 -18.19 -10.41
N ASN A 686 0.57 -17.54 -10.29
CA ASN A 686 -0.05 -17.20 -9.02
C ASN A 686 -1.44 -17.83 -8.94
N TRP A 687 -1.70 -18.63 -7.90
CA TRP A 687 -3.05 -19.10 -7.61
C TRP A 687 -3.51 -18.52 -6.29
N ILE A 688 -4.73 -17.93 -6.30
CA ILE A 688 -5.34 -17.28 -5.15
C ILE A 688 -6.68 -17.93 -4.89
N TYR A 689 -6.96 -18.24 -3.63
CA TYR A 689 -8.26 -18.67 -3.14
C TYR A 689 -8.64 -17.84 -1.91
N GLY A 690 -9.90 -17.41 -1.84
CA GLY A 690 -10.48 -16.76 -0.68
C GLY A 690 -11.91 -17.23 -0.42
N SER A 691 -12.25 -17.48 0.83
CA SER A 691 -13.65 -17.70 1.21
C SER A 691 -14.46 -16.42 0.97
N GLY A 692 -15.77 -16.55 0.72
CA GLY A 692 -16.63 -15.41 0.39
C GLY A 692 -16.62 -14.31 1.45
N THR A 693 -16.63 -13.06 0.99
CA THR A 693 -16.71 -11.86 1.83
C THR A 693 -18.14 -11.55 2.25
N PRO A 694 -18.34 -10.90 3.40
CA PRO A 694 -19.66 -10.52 3.85
C PRO A 694 -20.23 -9.35 3.03
N TYR A 695 -21.56 -9.31 2.92
CA TYR A 695 -22.29 -8.18 2.36
C TYR A 695 -23.67 -8.06 2.97
N THR A 696 -24.28 -6.88 2.85
CA THR A 696 -25.64 -6.59 3.33
C THR A 696 -26.62 -6.78 2.18
N ALA A 697 -27.60 -7.65 2.36
CA ALA A 697 -28.62 -7.94 1.35
C ALA A 697 -29.99 -7.36 1.73
N PRO A 698 -30.82 -6.91 0.79
CA PRO A 698 -32.24 -6.68 1.02
C PRO A 698 -32.95 -8.00 1.27
N VAL A 699 -33.82 -8.08 2.27
CA VAL A 699 -34.52 -9.31 2.68
C VAL A 699 -36.01 -9.27 2.39
N SER A 700 -36.59 -8.07 2.30
CA SER A 700 -38.01 -7.91 1.96
C SER A 700 -38.30 -6.52 1.40
N GLN A 701 -39.47 -6.41 0.80
CA GLN A 701 -40.03 -5.18 0.24
C GLN A 701 -41.44 -5.03 0.76
N TYR A 702 -41.83 -3.83 1.18
CA TYR A 702 -43.19 -3.52 1.57
C TYR A 702 -43.66 -2.21 0.97
N TYR A 703 -44.96 -2.09 0.83
CA TYR A 703 -45.63 -0.96 0.20
C TYR A 703 -46.35 -0.17 1.28
N LEU A 704 -46.12 1.14 1.34
CA LEU A 704 -46.84 2.07 2.19
C LEU A 704 -47.73 2.94 1.33
N THR A 705 -49.06 2.78 1.46
CA THR A 705 -50.00 3.63 0.73
C THR A 705 -50.30 4.87 1.62
N LEU A 706 -49.95 6.04 1.11
CA LEU A 706 -50.18 7.32 1.76
C LEU A 706 -51.67 7.69 1.68
N LEU A 707 -52.13 8.57 2.58
CA LEU A 707 -53.52 9.07 2.60
C LEU A 707 -53.99 9.65 1.26
N GLY A 708 -53.10 10.12 0.40
CA GLY A 708 -53.40 10.61 -0.95
C GLY A 708 -53.47 9.53 -2.01
N GLY A 709 -53.43 8.24 -1.66
CA GLY A 709 -53.48 7.10 -2.60
C GLY A 709 -52.13 6.77 -3.26
N ASN A 710 -51.08 7.56 -3.04
CA ASN A 710 -49.76 7.25 -3.56
C ASN A 710 -49.10 6.11 -2.76
N THR A 711 -48.59 5.11 -3.48
CA THR A 711 -47.88 4.00 -2.87
C THR A 711 -46.36 4.25 -2.93
N LEU A 712 -45.69 4.21 -1.77
CA LEU A 712 -44.25 4.24 -1.64
C LEU A 712 -43.74 2.82 -1.39
N THR A 713 -42.67 2.48 -2.07
CA THR A 713 -41.97 1.21 -1.88
C THR A 713 -40.82 1.38 -0.90
N TYR A 714 -40.79 0.56 0.14
CA TYR A 714 -39.69 0.50 1.10
C TYR A 714 -38.99 -0.85 1.01
N VAL A 715 -37.68 -0.82 1.12
CA VAL A 715 -36.84 -2.01 1.17
C VAL A 715 -36.39 -2.23 2.60
N HIS A 716 -36.69 -3.43 3.11
CA HIS A 716 -36.11 -3.87 4.37
C HIS A 716 -34.77 -4.54 4.11
N VAL A 717 -33.71 -4.00 4.67
CA VAL A 717 -32.35 -4.50 4.54
C VAL A 717 -32.07 -5.44 5.72
N GLY A 718 -31.44 -6.58 5.45
CA GLY A 718 -31.04 -7.54 6.45
C GLY A 718 -29.95 -7.01 7.38
N PRO A 719 -29.49 -7.82 8.35
CA PRO A 719 -28.38 -7.45 9.23
C PRO A 719 -27.13 -7.01 8.43
N LYS A 720 -26.40 -6.04 8.97
CA LYS A 720 -25.15 -5.53 8.33
C LYS A 720 -24.20 -6.70 8.09
N ASN A 721 -23.78 -6.86 6.80
CA ASN A 721 -22.86 -7.93 6.40
C ASN A 721 -23.31 -9.35 6.79
N GLY A 722 -24.63 -9.58 6.87
CA GLY A 722 -25.23 -10.86 7.31
C GLY A 722 -25.14 -11.99 6.28
N MET A 723 -24.85 -11.69 5.02
CA MET A 723 -24.71 -12.66 3.95
C MET A 723 -23.26 -12.75 3.46
N ARG A 724 -22.89 -13.85 2.75
CA ARG A 724 -21.56 -14.00 2.18
C ARG A 724 -21.63 -14.26 0.68
N LEU A 725 -20.71 -13.64 -0.07
CA LEU A 725 -20.48 -13.94 -1.48
C LEU A 725 -19.93 -15.36 -1.64
N PRO A 726 -20.05 -15.96 -2.85
CA PRO A 726 -19.38 -17.22 -3.15
C PRO A 726 -17.86 -17.14 -3.00
N PRO A 727 -17.16 -18.27 -2.80
CA PRO A 727 -15.71 -18.29 -2.76
C PRO A 727 -15.08 -17.76 -4.04
N TYR A 728 -14.04 -16.96 -3.87
CA TYR A 728 -13.22 -16.38 -4.93
C TYR A 728 -11.99 -17.27 -5.19
N HIS A 729 -11.67 -17.55 -6.46
CA HIS A 729 -10.35 -18.10 -6.81
C HIS A 729 -9.98 -17.78 -8.26
N ARG A 730 -8.66 -17.76 -8.51
CA ARG A 730 -8.13 -17.41 -9.83
C ARG A 730 -6.71 -17.97 -9.99
N LEU A 731 -6.33 -18.26 -11.23
CA LEU A 731 -4.96 -18.59 -11.63
C LEU A 731 -4.49 -17.56 -12.66
N ASP A 732 -3.34 -16.96 -12.39
CA ASP A 732 -2.66 -16.04 -13.29
C ASP A 732 -1.32 -16.67 -13.72
N VAL A 733 -0.92 -16.49 -14.98
CA VAL A 733 0.35 -16.99 -15.49
C VAL A 733 1.07 -15.91 -16.29
N SER A 734 2.39 -15.97 -16.30
CA SER A 734 3.23 -15.08 -17.12
C SER A 734 4.40 -15.83 -17.73
N VAL A 735 4.87 -15.33 -18.85
CA VAL A 735 6.12 -15.71 -19.48
C VAL A 735 6.80 -14.47 -20.02
N SER A 736 8.09 -14.32 -19.75
CA SER A 736 8.89 -13.23 -20.31
C SER A 736 10.24 -13.75 -20.76
N ARG A 737 10.85 -13.03 -21.70
CA ARG A 737 12.18 -13.30 -22.21
C ARG A 737 12.96 -11.99 -22.29
N SER A 738 14.19 -12.04 -21.80
CA SER A 738 15.17 -10.95 -21.95
C SER A 738 16.15 -11.29 -23.09
N PHE A 739 16.44 -10.28 -23.91
CA PHE A 739 17.40 -10.31 -25.00
C PHE A 739 18.47 -9.26 -24.68
N MET A 740 19.73 -9.66 -24.63
CA MET A 740 20.84 -8.75 -24.33
C MET A 740 21.62 -8.48 -25.60
N ASN A 741 22.08 -7.24 -25.76
CA ASN A 741 23.12 -6.89 -26.69
C ASN A 741 24.40 -6.53 -25.91
N ASP A 742 25.28 -7.49 -25.71
CA ASP A 742 26.50 -7.34 -24.89
C ASP A 742 27.46 -6.26 -25.39
N GLN A 743 27.34 -5.84 -26.66
CA GLN A 743 28.23 -4.82 -27.25
C GLN A 743 27.79 -3.37 -26.94
N GLU A 744 26.52 -3.16 -26.59
CA GLU A 744 25.95 -1.83 -26.41
C GLU A 744 25.35 -1.62 -25.00
N GLY A 745 25.41 -2.63 -24.13
CA GLY A 745 24.79 -2.54 -22.78
C GLY A 745 23.28 -2.48 -22.79
N MET A 746 22.62 -2.67 -23.95
CA MET A 746 21.18 -2.59 -24.09
C MET A 746 20.52 -3.94 -23.78
N ARG A 747 19.43 -3.90 -23.03
CA ARG A 747 18.60 -5.06 -22.72
C ARG A 747 17.17 -4.82 -23.19
N PHE A 748 16.72 -5.64 -24.13
CA PHE A 748 15.31 -5.68 -24.54
C PHE A 748 14.60 -6.85 -23.84
N SER A 749 13.43 -6.61 -23.27
CA SER A 749 12.60 -7.64 -22.66
C SER A 749 11.19 -7.59 -23.23
N ALA A 750 10.58 -8.74 -23.43
CA ALA A 750 9.18 -8.86 -23.85
C ALA A 750 8.49 -9.99 -23.07
N GLY A 751 7.21 -9.82 -22.79
CA GLY A 751 6.46 -10.81 -22.03
C GLY A 751 4.97 -10.80 -22.32
N LEU A 752 4.35 -11.91 -21.95
CA LEU A 752 2.91 -12.15 -21.97
C LEU A 752 2.46 -12.57 -20.59
N SER A 753 1.39 -11.98 -20.10
CA SER A 753 0.71 -12.41 -18.87
C SER A 753 -0.76 -12.66 -19.16
N VAL A 754 -1.34 -13.67 -18.52
CA VAL A 754 -2.76 -13.98 -18.62
C VAL A 754 -3.34 -14.07 -17.22
N PHE A 755 -4.21 -13.13 -16.91
CA PHE A 755 -4.96 -13.09 -15.67
C PHE A 755 -6.19 -13.96 -15.77
N ASN A 756 -6.55 -14.70 -14.71
CA ASN A 756 -7.72 -15.57 -14.63
C ASN A 756 -7.79 -16.58 -15.79
N VAL A 757 -6.75 -17.39 -15.96
CA VAL A 757 -6.55 -18.32 -17.11
C VAL A 757 -7.75 -19.22 -17.37
N TYR A 758 -8.44 -19.70 -16.34
CA TYR A 758 -9.62 -20.56 -16.48
C TYR A 758 -10.96 -19.81 -16.53
N ASN A 759 -10.89 -18.47 -16.69
CA ASN A 759 -12.06 -17.61 -16.94
C ASN A 759 -13.19 -17.75 -15.91
N ARG A 760 -12.84 -17.89 -14.63
CA ARG A 760 -13.86 -17.97 -13.59
C ARG A 760 -14.59 -16.65 -13.44
N GLN A 761 -15.91 -16.70 -13.40
CA GLN A 761 -16.77 -15.57 -13.09
C GLN A 761 -16.84 -15.39 -11.57
N ASN A 762 -15.85 -14.71 -10.99
CA ASN A 762 -15.86 -14.38 -9.57
C ASN A 762 -16.89 -13.28 -9.30
N VAL A 763 -17.75 -13.49 -8.31
CA VAL A 763 -18.79 -12.51 -7.97
C VAL A 763 -18.14 -11.34 -7.22
N SER A 764 -18.32 -10.12 -7.76
CA SER A 764 -17.88 -8.89 -7.12
C SER A 764 -18.95 -8.35 -6.16
N TYR A 765 -20.18 -8.21 -6.65
CA TYR A 765 -21.36 -7.83 -5.86
C TYR A 765 -22.65 -8.20 -6.57
N TYR A 766 -23.76 -8.11 -5.85
CA TYR A 766 -25.11 -8.28 -6.39
C TYR A 766 -25.81 -6.93 -6.53
N THR A 767 -26.55 -6.74 -7.61
CA THR A 767 -27.50 -5.64 -7.76
C THR A 767 -28.92 -6.18 -7.69
N TYR A 768 -29.85 -5.41 -7.11
CA TYR A 768 -31.23 -5.79 -6.88
C TYR A 768 -32.15 -4.80 -7.60
N ASP A 769 -32.90 -5.25 -8.61
CA ASP A 769 -33.97 -4.42 -9.19
C ASP A 769 -35.28 -4.66 -8.41
N MET A 770 -35.57 -3.70 -7.57
CA MET A 770 -36.73 -3.73 -6.68
C MET A 770 -38.03 -3.32 -7.37
N ASN A 771 -37.98 -2.92 -8.64
CA ASN A 771 -39.18 -2.56 -9.43
C ASN A 771 -39.81 -3.78 -10.13
N THR A 772 -39.16 -4.92 -10.09
CA THR A 772 -39.65 -6.18 -10.67
C THR A 772 -40.30 -7.06 -9.59
N SER A 773 -41.31 -7.82 -9.98
CA SER A 773 -41.93 -8.82 -9.10
C SER A 773 -41.96 -10.19 -9.81
N PRO A 774 -41.16 -11.18 -9.34
CA PRO A 774 -40.23 -11.12 -8.20
C PRO A 774 -39.05 -10.17 -8.43
N VAL A 775 -38.40 -9.74 -7.35
CA VAL A 775 -37.16 -8.93 -7.40
C VAL A 775 -36.10 -9.63 -8.25
N THR A 776 -35.60 -8.91 -9.23
CA THR A 776 -34.54 -9.45 -10.10
C THR A 776 -33.18 -9.19 -9.46
N ILE A 777 -32.38 -10.24 -9.29
CA ILE A 777 -31.01 -10.19 -8.76
C ILE A 777 -30.06 -10.37 -9.94
N SER A 778 -29.19 -9.39 -10.16
CA SER A 778 -28.13 -9.46 -11.17
C SER A 778 -26.78 -9.59 -10.49
N THR A 779 -25.95 -10.48 -11.02
CA THR A 779 -24.60 -10.71 -10.53
C THR A 779 -23.61 -9.87 -11.33
N ILE A 780 -22.82 -9.06 -10.64
CA ILE A 780 -21.69 -8.36 -11.25
C ILE A 780 -20.43 -9.16 -10.95
N SER A 781 -19.78 -9.62 -12.01
CA SER A 781 -18.58 -10.44 -11.93
C SER A 781 -17.33 -9.57 -12.06
N SER A 782 -16.26 -10.02 -11.42
CA SER A 782 -14.90 -9.51 -11.58
C SER A 782 -14.34 -9.86 -12.97
N LEU A 783 -13.12 -9.44 -13.27
CA LEU A 783 -12.47 -9.68 -14.56
C LEU A 783 -12.44 -11.18 -14.92
N GLY A 784 -12.82 -11.49 -16.15
CA GLY A 784 -12.62 -12.78 -16.78
C GLY A 784 -11.16 -12.99 -17.21
N ILE A 785 -10.96 -13.87 -18.19
CA ILE A 785 -9.65 -14.07 -18.79
C ILE A 785 -9.14 -12.77 -19.43
N THR A 786 -7.97 -12.30 -18.97
CA THR A 786 -7.42 -11.01 -19.39
C THR A 786 -5.95 -11.19 -19.78
N PRO A 787 -5.64 -11.35 -21.08
CA PRO A 787 -4.28 -11.38 -21.57
C PRO A 787 -3.70 -9.97 -21.65
N THR A 788 -2.41 -9.83 -21.37
CA THR A 788 -1.63 -8.59 -21.52
C THR A 788 -0.25 -8.89 -22.02
N VAL A 789 0.34 -7.97 -22.76
CA VAL A 789 1.72 -8.03 -23.26
C VAL A 789 2.46 -6.78 -22.81
N PHE A 790 3.75 -6.91 -22.61
CA PHE A 790 4.65 -5.79 -22.34
C PHE A 790 5.95 -5.91 -23.12
N ILE A 791 6.56 -4.77 -23.35
CA ILE A 791 7.91 -4.63 -23.89
C ILE A 791 8.67 -3.63 -23.05
N GLN A 792 9.95 -3.85 -22.87
CA GLN A 792 10.87 -2.99 -22.11
C GLN A 792 12.22 -2.92 -22.81
N LEU A 793 12.80 -1.74 -22.88
CA LEU A 793 14.16 -1.50 -23.35
C LEU A 793 14.91 -0.70 -22.28
N ASP A 794 15.98 -1.26 -21.75
CA ASP A 794 16.92 -0.61 -20.82
C ASP A 794 18.25 -0.33 -21.57
N PHE A 795 18.85 0.84 -21.35
CA PHE A 795 20.07 1.29 -22.04
C PHE A 795 20.99 2.12 -21.15
#